data_d1569273605c44a886a111ced568e2e7
#
_entry.id   d1569273605c44a886a111ced568e2e7
#
_cell.length_a   1.000
_cell.length_b   1.000
_cell.length_c   1.000
_cell.angle_alpha   90.00
_cell.angle_beta   90.00
_cell.angle_gamma   90.00
#
_symmetry.space_group_name_H-M   'P 1'
#
loop_
_entity.id
_entity.type
_entity.pdbx_description
1 polymer ?
#
loop_
_entity_poly.entity_id
_entity_poly.type
_entity_poly.pdbx_seq_one_letter_code
_entity_poly.pdbx_strand_id
1 'polypeptide(L)'
;MDSNNRNGGNKKNNRNLRSVLSLIGWALVLTLVFNYILAMTSGGKSFEITYSQMMNLVQEDQIKKIELKDGVLYATPVDGYTYTQESSNKNQQPRTYTQSEKNPITLYTTYLTDTRLLPLLDEHDVEYSSPVKSSWSVLGDILVMYILPMLLTMGLIVLVMRIVSKNGGGIGGIGNVGKSNAKVYMEKQTGVTFKDVAGQDEAKESLEEIIDFLHNPGKYTAIGAKLPKGALLVGSPGTGKTLLAKAVAGEANVPFFSISGSDFVEMFVGVGASRVRDLFKEAAKVAPCIIFIDEIDTIGKSRDGGRFGGNDEREQTLNQLLAELDGFDPSKGVIVLGATNRPEVLDKALLRPGRFDRRITVDRPNLAGRLATLQVHTRNIRLAEDVNLDKIAQATAGCVGADLANLVNEAALRAVRKGRKAVNQNDLLAAFETVIAGSEKKGTVITQEEKRIIAYHEVGHALVAAKQKNAQPVSKITIVPHTQGALGYTLHLPEEEKFLMSKEDILAEIRTLLAGRSSEEIVCNTMTSGAANDIERATEMARNLVARFGMCDEFDMMALGTVQSQYLDGGYSMTCAQETYAAADRATIAIIRQCHQDAKQILSENRELLDKIAAYLLKKETITGQEMMAIIEGRDPETVDNYGATREEDQKLFRPSTPDVIEAPAKHINIVSEPIPMPDFDSQPEDKPEDKPEEKPQEGPQPEDSQDKE
;
A
#
# COMPACT_ATOMS: atom_id res chain seq x y z
N MET A 1 28.20 9.76 -3.64
CA MET A 1 28.25 11.24 -3.70
C MET A 1 27.69 11.61 -5.05
N ASP A 2 26.45 12.03 -5.04
CA ASP A 2 25.87 13.02 -5.95
C ASP A 2 24.36 13.04 -5.76
N SER A 3 23.98 13.67 -4.69
CA SER A 3 22.56 13.92 -4.34
C SER A 3 22.25 15.42 -4.47
N ASN A 4 22.56 16.04 -5.60
CA ASN A 4 22.37 17.50 -5.69
C ASN A 4 21.91 18.02 -7.06
N ASN A 5 20.98 17.35 -7.74
CA ASN A 5 20.36 17.99 -8.91
C ASN A 5 18.90 17.58 -9.19
N ARG A 6 18.03 17.63 -8.17
CA ARG A 6 16.57 17.40 -8.34
C ARG A 6 15.67 18.45 -7.69
N ASN A 7 16.15 19.66 -7.42
CA ASN A 7 15.33 20.69 -6.74
C ASN A 7 15.05 21.97 -7.57
N GLY A 8 15.29 21.97 -8.89
CA GLY A 8 15.06 23.16 -9.74
C GLY A 8 13.61 23.35 -10.22
N GLY A 9 12.82 22.26 -10.38
CA GLY A 9 11.47 22.32 -10.97
C GLY A 9 10.37 22.74 -9.99
N ASN A 10 10.50 22.40 -8.72
CA ASN A 10 9.43 22.64 -7.74
C ASN A 10 9.44 24.04 -7.11
N LYS A 11 10.53 24.80 -7.24
CA LYS A 11 10.60 26.17 -6.70
C LYS A 11 9.84 27.21 -7.53
N LYS A 12 9.64 26.99 -8.84
CA LYS A 12 8.87 27.93 -9.68
C LYS A 12 7.36 27.80 -9.47
N ASN A 13 6.82 26.60 -9.34
CA ASN A 13 5.39 26.39 -9.09
C ASN A 13 4.97 26.85 -7.69
N ASN A 14 5.79 26.66 -6.67
CA ASN A 14 5.51 27.13 -5.32
C ASN A 14 5.57 28.67 -5.19
N ARG A 15 6.33 29.37 -6.04
CA ARG A 15 6.34 30.83 -6.06
C ARG A 15 5.02 31.40 -6.58
N ASN A 16 4.49 30.84 -7.65
CA ASN A 16 3.21 31.30 -8.22
C ASN A 16 2.01 30.98 -7.33
N LEU A 17 1.98 29.82 -6.70
CA LEU A 17 0.94 29.45 -5.74
C LEU A 17 1.00 30.34 -4.48
N ARG A 18 2.19 30.62 -3.97
CA ARG A 18 2.38 31.55 -2.83
C ARG A 18 1.99 32.98 -3.17
N SER A 19 2.24 33.47 -4.38
CA SER A 19 1.81 34.81 -4.78
C SER A 19 0.30 34.90 -4.97
N VAL A 20 -0.37 33.89 -5.48
CA VAL A 20 -1.85 33.83 -5.58
C VAL A 20 -2.48 33.75 -4.19
N LEU A 21 -1.98 32.88 -3.31
CA LEU A 21 -2.44 32.80 -1.91
C LEU A 21 -2.18 34.10 -1.14
N SER A 22 -1.08 34.77 -1.39
CA SER A 22 -0.76 36.08 -0.84
C SER A 22 -1.76 37.15 -1.31
N LEU A 23 -2.13 37.16 -2.60
CA LEU A 23 -3.12 38.13 -3.14
C LEU A 23 -4.53 37.87 -2.58
N ILE A 24 -4.93 36.63 -2.44
CA ILE A 24 -6.20 36.26 -1.78
C ILE A 24 -6.16 36.68 -0.31
N GLY A 25 -5.05 36.44 0.38
CA GLY A 25 -4.85 36.88 1.76
C GLY A 25 -4.93 38.40 1.92
N TRP A 26 -4.32 39.18 1.02
CA TRP A 26 -4.42 40.65 1.02
C TRP A 26 -5.83 41.17 0.71
N ALA A 27 -6.55 40.48 -0.21
CA ALA A 27 -7.93 40.80 -0.53
C ALA A 27 -8.85 40.61 0.71
N LEU A 28 -8.66 39.49 1.43
CA LEU A 28 -9.37 39.22 2.70
C LEU A 28 -9.03 40.25 3.78
N VAL A 29 -7.78 40.62 3.94
CA VAL A 29 -7.32 41.63 4.87
C VAL A 29 -7.90 42.98 4.52
N LEU A 30 -7.91 43.40 3.24
CA LEU A 30 -8.52 44.66 2.80
C LEU A 30 -10.04 44.70 3.06
N THR A 31 -10.74 43.61 2.85
CA THR A 31 -12.17 43.48 3.13
C THR A 31 -12.45 43.60 4.64
N LEU A 32 -11.62 42.96 5.48
CA LEU A 32 -11.70 43.05 6.93
C LEU A 32 -11.37 44.47 7.43
N VAL A 33 -10.33 45.09 6.88
CA VAL A 33 -9.97 46.48 7.21
C VAL A 33 -11.08 47.47 6.80
N PHE A 34 -11.67 47.28 5.60
CA PHE A 34 -12.81 48.10 5.15
C PHE A 34 -14.02 47.95 6.08
N ASN A 35 -14.40 46.73 6.44
CA ASN A 35 -15.49 46.49 7.40
C ASN A 35 -15.16 47.02 8.79
N TYR A 36 -13.92 46.95 9.23
CA TYR A 36 -13.46 47.54 10.49
C TYR A 36 -13.53 49.07 10.49
N ILE A 37 -13.14 49.74 9.39
CA ILE A 37 -13.26 51.19 9.23
C ILE A 37 -14.74 51.60 9.19
N LEU A 38 -15.60 50.85 8.49
CA LEU A 38 -17.04 51.11 8.46
C LEU A 38 -17.66 51.00 9.86
N ALA A 39 -17.27 50.01 10.65
CA ALA A 39 -17.69 49.82 12.03
C ALA A 39 -17.15 50.94 12.97
N MET A 40 -15.98 51.51 12.67
CA MET A 40 -15.44 52.65 13.42
C MET A 40 -16.11 53.98 13.09
N THR A 41 -16.65 54.15 11.89
CA THR A 41 -17.30 55.38 11.45
C THR A 41 -18.78 55.47 11.91
N SER A 42 -19.39 54.37 12.34
CA SER A 42 -20.72 54.34 13.01
C SER A 42 -20.61 54.62 14.52
N GLY A 43 -19.98 55.77 14.85
CA GLY A 43 -19.52 56.08 16.18
C GLY A 43 -20.57 56.40 17.24
N GLY A 44 -20.92 55.43 18.02
CA GLY A 44 -21.55 55.52 19.33
C GLY A 44 -21.20 54.25 20.13
N LYS A 45 -20.84 54.38 21.41
CA LYS A 45 -20.65 53.22 22.27
C LYS A 45 -21.98 52.71 22.77
N SER A 46 -22.33 51.50 22.41
CA SER A 46 -23.58 50.84 22.82
C SER A 46 -23.31 49.81 23.91
N PHE A 47 -24.06 49.83 24.98
CA PHE A 47 -23.94 48.92 26.11
C PHE A 47 -25.27 48.21 26.37
N GLU A 48 -25.22 46.94 26.60
CA GLU A 48 -26.37 46.12 26.97
C GLU A 48 -26.67 46.28 28.45
N ILE A 49 -27.92 46.56 28.77
CA ILE A 49 -28.41 46.60 30.14
C ILE A 49 -29.68 45.74 30.29
N THR A 50 -30.00 45.34 31.49
CA THR A 50 -31.24 44.58 31.72
C THR A 50 -32.45 45.48 31.60
N TYR A 51 -33.62 44.91 31.23
CA TYR A 51 -34.88 45.66 31.13
C TYR A 51 -35.23 46.33 32.44
N SER A 52 -35.01 45.71 33.62
CA SER A 52 -35.23 46.29 34.92
C SER A 52 -34.33 47.51 35.21
N GLN A 53 -33.05 47.44 34.76
CA GLN A 53 -32.15 48.60 34.88
C GLN A 53 -32.61 49.75 33.98
N MET A 54 -33.11 49.47 32.80
CA MET A 54 -33.71 50.49 31.92
C MET A 54 -34.86 51.18 32.57
N MET A 55 -35.80 50.44 33.17
CA MET A 55 -36.96 50.99 33.89
C MET A 55 -36.55 51.84 35.07
N ASN A 56 -35.55 51.42 35.85
CA ASN A 56 -35.03 52.20 36.98
C ASN A 56 -34.40 53.53 36.51
N LEU A 57 -33.61 53.48 35.40
CA LEU A 57 -33.04 54.72 34.85
C LEU A 57 -34.06 55.69 34.32
N VAL A 58 -35.22 55.20 33.83
CA VAL A 58 -36.35 56.07 33.47
C VAL A 58 -36.96 56.72 34.73
N GLN A 59 -37.19 55.97 35.83
CA GLN A 59 -37.70 56.44 37.09
C GLN A 59 -36.75 57.43 37.76
N GLU A 60 -35.48 57.38 37.52
CA GLU A 60 -34.45 58.27 38.06
C GLU A 60 -34.19 59.49 37.16
N ASP A 61 -35.02 59.74 36.13
CA ASP A 61 -34.88 60.82 35.14
C ASP A 61 -33.50 60.84 34.42
N GLN A 62 -32.86 59.62 34.29
CA GLN A 62 -31.57 59.55 33.71
C GLN A 62 -31.60 59.25 32.20
N ILE A 63 -32.76 59.04 31.60
CA ILE A 63 -32.99 58.79 30.18
C ILE A 63 -33.61 59.95 29.48
N LYS A 64 -33.03 60.44 28.41
CA LYS A 64 -33.55 61.56 27.60
C LYS A 64 -34.47 61.08 26.48
N LYS A 65 -34.09 59.98 25.84
CA LYS A 65 -34.80 59.45 24.65
C LYS A 65 -34.71 57.92 24.56
N ILE A 66 -35.84 57.32 24.15
CA ILE A 66 -35.91 55.90 23.84
C ILE A 66 -36.35 55.66 22.40
N GLU A 67 -35.65 54.83 21.65
CA GLU A 67 -36.04 54.41 20.29
C GLU A 67 -36.25 52.89 20.23
N LEU A 68 -37.43 52.46 19.76
CA LEU A 68 -37.69 51.04 19.48
C LEU A 68 -37.35 50.73 18.06
N LYS A 69 -36.29 49.84 17.85
CA LYS A 69 -35.86 49.38 16.54
C LYS A 69 -35.73 47.86 16.56
N ASP A 70 -36.39 47.18 15.64
CA ASP A 70 -36.28 45.73 15.46
C ASP A 70 -36.48 44.90 16.75
N GLY A 71 -37.36 45.33 17.66
CA GLY A 71 -37.63 44.65 18.93
C GLY A 71 -36.62 44.94 20.05
N VAL A 72 -35.71 45.90 19.85
CA VAL A 72 -34.72 46.36 20.84
C VAL A 72 -35.00 47.82 21.19
N LEU A 73 -35.01 48.13 22.49
CA LEU A 73 -35.09 49.47 23.00
C LEU A 73 -33.68 50.06 23.09
N TYR A 74 -33.47 51.16 22.41
CA TYR A 74 -32.25 51.98 22.49
C TYR A 74 -32.54 53.24 23.28
N ALA A 75 -31.88 53.38 24.42
CA ALA A 75 -32.02 54.54 25.28
C ALA A 75 -30.80 55.44 25.21
N THR A 76 -31.04 56.74 25.06
CA THR A 76 -30.00 57.76 25.14
C THR A 76 -30.08 58.42 26.51
N PRO A 77 -29.05 58.25 27.36
CA PRO A 77 -29.05 58.92 28.69
C PRO A 77 -28.95 60.44 28.62
N VAL A 78 -29.26 61.11 29.70
CA VAL A 78 -29.13 62.58 29.89
C VAL A 78 -27.63 62.95 29.87
N ASP A 79 -27.28 64.14 29.39
CA ASP A 79 -25.91 64.60 29.36
C ASP A 79 -25.28 64.63 30.76
N GLY A 80 -24.10 64.06 30.91
CA GLY A 80 -23.44 63.93 32.21
C GLY A 80 -23.63 62.57 32.88
N TYR A 81 -24.55 61.74 32.39
CA TYR A 81 -24.69 60.34 32.88
C TYR A 81 -23.41 59.52 32.71
N THR A 82 -23.06 58.76 33.73
CA THR A 82 -21.86 57.93 33.73
C THR A 82 -22.22 56.45 33.82
N TYR A 83 -21.82 55.71 32.82
CA TYR A 83 -21.93 54.24 32.79
C TYR A 83 -20.61 53.57 33.12
N THR A 84 -20.58 52.72 34.13
CA THR A 84 -19.38 51.95 34.51
C THR A 84 -19.53 50.49 34.09
N GLN A 85 -18.73 50.10 33.15
CA GLN A 85 -18.67 48.73 32.67
C GLN A 85 -17.77 47.90 33.57
N GLU A 86 -18.32 46.88 34.24
CA GLU A 86 -17.57 45.91 34.99
C GLU A 86 -16.79 45.01 34.02
N SER A 87 -15.50 44.83 34.27
CA SER A 87 -14.65 43.93 33.45
C SER A 87 -14.85 42.49 33.88
N SER A 88 -15.14 41.59 32.94
CA SER A 88 -15.19 40.16 33.20
C SER A 88 -13.83 39.56 33.61
N ASN A 89 -12.76 40.33 33.56
CA ASN A 89 -11.41 39.91 33.90
C ASN A 89 -10.97 40.60 35.22
N LYS A 90 -10.81 39.85 36.29
CA LYS A 90 -10.48 40.32 37.64
C LYS A 90 -9.26 41.23 37.78
N ASN A 91 -8.46 41.40 36.72
CA ASN A 91 -7.23 42.21 36.72
C ASN A 91 -7.32 43.53 35.90
N GLN A 92 -8.50 43.93 35.40
CA GLN A 92 -8.67 45.20 34.70
C GLN A 92 -9.56 46.14 35.54
N GLN A 93 -9.16 47.40 35.69
CA GLN A 93 -9.95 48.40 36.34
C GLN A 93 -11.25 48.66 35.56
N PRO A 94 -12.40 48.88 36.23
CA PRO A 94 -13.67 49.21 35.58
C PRO A 94 -13.51 50.48 34.75
N ARG A 95 -14.10 50.47 33.54
CA ARG A 95 -14.04 51.62 32.63
C ARG A 95 -15.33 52.41 32.76
N THR A 96 -15.20 53.67 33.05
CA THR A 96 -16.34 54.61 33.16
C THR A 96 -16.45 55.42 31.84
N TYR A 97 -17.67 55.53 31.36
CA TYR A 97 -18.02 56.29 30.16
C TYR A 97 -19.01 57.36 30.54
N THR A 98 -18.80 58.60 30.08
CA THR A 98 -19.69 59.75 30.39
C THR A 98 -20.41 60.19 29.12
N GLN A 99 -21.72 60.31 29.19
CA GLN A 99 -22.56 60.81 28.10
C GLN A 99 -22.22 62.26 27.76
N SER A 100 -21.99 62.58 26.51
CA SER A 100 -21.85 63.97 26.01
C SER A 100 -22.09 63.97 24.48
N GLU A 101 -22.41 65.18 23.94
CA GLU A 101 -22.63 65.34 22.49
C GLU A 101 -21.44 64.83 21.60
N LYS A 102 -20.24 64.93 22.13
CA LYS A 102 -19.03 64.44 21.40
C LYS A 102 -18.76 62.92 21.50
N ASN A 103 -19.29 62.31 22.56
CA ASN A 103 -19.13 60.87 22.81
C ASN A 103 -20.51 60.32 23.26
N PRO A 104 -21.43 60.07 22.33
CA PRO A 104 -22.77 59.59 22.70
C PRO A 104 -22.68 58.13 23.19
N ILE A 105 -23.41 57.88 24.28
CA ILE A 105 -23.59 56.50 24.84
C ILE A 105 -25.00 56.07 24.51
N THR A 106 -25.17 54.86 24.03
CA THR A 106 -26.48 54.26 23.81
C THR A 106 -26.59 53.01 24.69
N LEU A 107 -27.60 52.97 25.53
CA LEU A 107 -27.96 51.82 26.33
C LEU A 107 -29.04 51.04 25.59
N TYR A 108 -28.89 49.71 25.48
CA TYR A 108 -29.89 48.91 24.77
C TYR A 108 -30.34 47.70 25.58
N THR A 109 -31.62 47.32 25.40
CA THR A 109 -32.21 46.13 26.00
C THR A 109 -33.28 45.56 25.08
N THR A 110 -33.59 44.27 25.21
CA THR A 110 -34.71 43.68 24.48
C THR A 110 -36.05 44.22 24.98
N TYR A 111 -36.95 44.64 24.07
CA TYR A 111 -38.27 45.05 24.39
C TYR A 111 -39.11 43.92 25.00
N LEU A 112 -39.59 44.06 26.20
CA LEU A 112 -40.60 43.18 26.79
C LEU A 112 -41.97 43.84 26.66
N THR A 113 -42.98 43.03 26.32
CA THR A 113 -44.38 43.55 26.24
C THR A 113 -44.89 43.92 27.64
N ASP A 114 -44.53 45.11 28.11
CA ASP A 114 -44.88 45.61 29.39
C ASP A 114 -45.80 46.87 29.23
N THR A 115 -47.05 46.79 29.70
CA THR A 115 -48.04 47.85 29.60
C THR A 115 -47.70 49.05 30.45
N ARG A 116 -46.76 48.95 31.38
CA ARG A 116 -46.31 50.02 32.26
C ARG A 116 -45.25 50.91 31.61
N LEU A 117 -44.62 50.51 30.56
CA LEU A 117 -43.53 51.28 29.98
C LEU A 117 -43.98 52.60 29.39
N LEU A 118 -45.01 52.64 28.57
CA LEU A 118 -45.48 53.87 27.96
C LEU A 118 -46.01 54.92 29.02
N PRO A 119 -46.87 54.52 30.00
CA PRO A 119 -47.25 55.43 31.06
C PRO A 119 -46.06 55.99 31.85
N LEU A 120 -45.03 55.14 32.09
CA LEU A 120 -43.83 55.58 32.82
C LEU A 120 -42.99 56.58 32.01
N LEU A 121 -42.88 56.38 30.68
CA LEU A 121 -42.18 57.31 29.79
C LEU A 121 -42.91 58.68 29.70
N ASP A 122 -44.24 58.66 29.69
CA ASP A 122 -45.07 59.88 29.72
C ASP A 122 -44.97 60.62 31.06
N GLU A 123 -44.91 59.89 32.19
CA GLU A 123 -44.80 60.47 33.54
C GLU A 123 -43.46 61.19 33.76
N HIS A 124 -42.35 60.62 33.13
CA HIS A 124 -40.99 61.14 33.27
C HIS A 124 -40.56 62.03 32.10
N ASP A 125 -41.46 62.44 31.20
CA ASP A 125 -41.24 63.31 30.04
C ASP A 125 -40.09 62.82 29.10
N VAL A 126 -39.97 61.46 28.91
CA VAL A 126 -38.98 60.85 28.07
C VAL A 126 -39.50 60.82 26.64
N GLU A 127 -38.68 61.34 25.69
CA GLU A 127 -39.01 61.30 24.27
C GLU A 127 -38.91 59.86 23.78
N TYR A 128 -39.96 59.29 23.17
CA TYR A 128 -39.96 58.00 22.60
C TYR A 128 -40.40 57.97 21.14
N SER A 129 -39.76 57.12 20.33
CA SER A 129 -40.03 56.96 18.89
C SER A 129 -39.79 55.56 18.40
N SER A 130 -40.56 55.22 17.37
CA SER A 130 -40.28 53.92 16.63
C SER A 130 -40.11 54.26 15.14
N PRO A 131 -38.90 54.57 14.71
CA PRO A 131 -38.67 54.98 13.32
C PRO A 131 -38.95 53.82 12.37
N VAL A 132 -39.79 54.06 11.35
CA VAL A 132 -40.10 53.15 10.28
C VAL A 132 -38.96 53.23 9.26
N LYS A 133 -38.31 52.11 8.94
CA LYS A 133 -37.31 52.07 7.88
C LYS A 133 -37.95 52.36 6.52
N SER A 134 -37.50 53.39 5.85
CA SER A 134 -37.91 53.69 4.48
C SER A 134 -37.40 52.60 3.56
N SER A 135 -38.18 52.18 2.57
CA SER A 135 -37.76 51.20 1.55
C SER A 135 -36.46 51.59 0.84
N TRP A 136 -36.18 52.88 0.72
CA TRP A 136 -34.95 53.41 0.15
C TRP A 136 -33.74 53.25 1.07
N SER A 137 -33.89 53.30 2.38
CA SER A 137 -32.79 53.05 3.31
C SER A 137 -32.41 51.58 3.36
N VAL A 138 -33.38 50.68 3.26
CA VAL A 138 -33.14 49.23 3.16
C VAL A 138 -32.38 48.88 1.86
N LEU A 139 -32.74 49.51 0.74
CA LEU A 139 -32.02 49.37 -0.52
C LEU A 139 -30.59 49.92 -0.43
N GLY A 140 -30.40 51.06 0.26
CA GLY A 140 -29.06 51.61 0.51
C GLY A 140 -28.16 50.70 1.36
N ASP A 141 -28.73 50.13 2.42
CA ASP A 141 -28.00 49.18 3.30
C ASP A 141 -27.63 47.93 2.55
N ILE A 142 -28.51 47.37 1.73
CA ILE A 142 -28.20 46.22 0.87
C ILE A 142 -27.12 46.55 -0.15
N LEU A 143 -27.14 47.70 -0.78
CA LEU A 143 -26.18 48.14 -1.78
C LEU A 143 -24.78 48.32 -1.17
N VAL A 144 -24.68 48.95 0.01
CA VAL A 144 -23.40 49.22 0.67
C VAL A 144 -22.85 47.96 1.37
N MET A 145 -23.72 47.17 1.99
CA MET A 145 -23.26 46.02 2.82
C MET A 145 -23.00 44.75 2.00
N TYR A 146 -23.69 44.55 0.89
CA TYR A 146 -23.59 43.32 0.11
C TYR A 146 -23.11 43.56 -1.34
N ILE A 147 -23.71 44.52 -2.07
CA ILE A 147 -23.41 44.69 -3.51
C ILE A 147 -22.02 45.33 -3.71
N LEU A 148 -21.69 46.36 -2.96
CA LEU A 148 -20.40 47.05 -3.11
C LEU A 148 -19.19 46.16 -2.80
N PRO A 149 -19.13 45.37 -1.71
CA PRO A 149 -18.08 44.43 -1.45
C PRO A 149 -18.01 43.32 -2.52
N MET A 150 -19.16 42.84 -3.00
CA MET A 150 -19.23 41.86 -4.08
C MET A 150 -18.65 42.37 -5.41
N LEU A 151 -18.96 43.62 -5.76
CA LEU A 151 -18.39 44.27 -6.95
C LEU A 151 -16.86 44.50 -6.82
N LEU A 152 -16.42 44.90 -5.63
CA LEU A 152 -15.00 45.08 -5.33
C LEU A 152 -14.23 43.76 -5.40
N THR A 153 -14.76 42.67 -4.84
CA THR A 153 -14.15 41.35 -4.90
C THR A 153 -14.15 40.79 -6.32
N MET A 154 -15.22 40.98 -7.08
CA MET A 154 -15.33 40.56 -8.49
C MET A 154 -14.36 41.38 -9.37
N GLY A 155 -14.23 42.69 -9.14
CA GLY A 155 -13.26 43.54 -9.83
C GLY A 155 -11.82 43.12 -9.52
N LEU A 156 -11.50 42.74 -8.30
CA LEU A 156 -10.22 42.25 -7.88
C LEU A 156 -9.90 40.88 -8.53
N ILE A 157 -10.88 39.96 -8.59
CA ILE A 157 -10.76 38.68 -9.26
C ILE A 157 -10.45 38.88 -10.76
N VAL A 158 -11.17 39.79 -11.43
CA VAL A 158 -10.92 40.12 -12.85
C VAL A 158 -9.52 40.75 -13.04
N LEU A 159 -9.08 41.60 -12.10
CA LEU A 159 -7.74 42.19 -12.14
C LEU A 159 -6.66 41.12 -11.96
N VAL A 160 -6.83 40.22 -11.00
CA VAL A 160 -5.92 39.07 -10.79
C VAL A 160 -5.88 38.17 -12.00
N MET A 161 -7.04 37.86 -12.60
CA MET A 161 -7.11 37.10 -13.85
C MET A 161 -6.38 37.80 -14.99
N ARG A 162 -6.49 39.13 -15.14
CA ARG A 162 -5.74 39.89 -16.15
C ARG A 162 -4.23 39.90 -15.91
N ILE A 163 -3.77 40.01 -14.65
CA ILE A 163 -2.36 39.98 -14.29
C ILE A 163 -1.76 38.60 -14.53
N VAL A 164 -2.48 37.53 -14.16
CA VAL A 164 -2.10 36.13 -14.38
C VAL A 164 -2.07 35.81 -15.90
N SER A 165 -3.03 36.34 -16.66
CA SER A 165 -3.09 36.18 -18.13
C SER A 165 -1.95 36.94 -18.84
N LYS A 166 -1.54 38.11 -18.36
CA LYS A 166 -0.46 38.93 -18.96
C LYS A 166 0.95 38.39 -18.71
N ASN A 167 1.14 37.60 -17.64
CA ASN A 167 2.44 37.00 -17.29
C ASN A 167 2.64 35.58 -17.82
N GLY A 168 1.99 35.20 -18.93
CA GLY A 168 2.21 33.92 -19.60
C GLY A 168 1.62 32.69 -18.87
N GLY A 169 0.87 32.89 -17.77
CA GLY A 169 0.15 31.85 -17.05
C GLY A 169 -1.35 31.95 -17.32
N GLY A 170 -1.75 31.83 -18.59
CA GLY A 170 -3.20 31.80 -18.94
C GLY A 170 -3.88 30.61 -18.26
N ILE A 171 -5.22 30.73 -18.08
CA ILE A 171 -6.18 29.69 -17.66
C ILE A 171 -6.01 28.35 -18.45
N GLY A 172 -5.08 28.26 -19.37
CA GLY A 172 -4.57 27.02 -19.98
C GLY A 172 -4.03 25.98 -18.99
N GLY A 173 -3.83 26.32 -17.72
CA GLY A 173 -3.51 25.34 -16.67
C GLY A 173 -4.67 24.40 -16.33
N ILE A 174 -5.90 24.83 -16.52
CA ILE A 174 -7.09 23.95 -16.36
C ILE A 174 -7.27 23.05 -17.59
N GLY A 175 -6.86 23.50 -18.80
CA GLY A 175 -6.84 22.68 -20.01
C GLY A 175 -5.69 21.66 -20.08
N ASN A 176 -4.67 21.78 -19.22
CA ASN A 176 -3.57 20.82 -19.12
C ASN A 176 -3.73 19.79 -17.97
N VAL A 177 -4.82 19.85 -17.22
CA VAL A 177 -5.16 18.80 -16.23
C VAL A 177 -5.39 17.45 -16.93
N GLY A 178 -5.71 17.44 -18.21
CA GLY A 178 -5.84 16.22 -19.02
C GLY A 178 -4.56 15.75 -19.72
N LYS A 179 -3.45 16.54 -19.69
CA LYS A 179 -2.14 16.04 -20.15
C LYS A 179 -1.39 15.49 -18.96
N SER A 180 -1.56 14.20 -18.76
CA SER A 180 -0.82 13.44 -17.79
C SER A 180 0.68 13.55 -18.07
N ASN A 181 1.44 14.14 -17.13
CA ASN A 181 2.88 13.87 -16.99
C ASN A 181 3.08 12.49 -16.34
N ALA A 182 2.30 11.49 -16.72
CA ALA A 182 2.57 10.13 -16.32
C ALA A 182 3.97 9.80 -16.84
N LYS A 183 4.89 9.53 -15.93
CA LYS A 183 6.17 8.94 -16.28
C LYS A 183 5.89 7.52 -16.75
N VAL A 184 5.59 7.37 -18.03
CA VAL A 184 5.64 6.08 -18.68
C VAL A 184 7.10 5.64 -18.58
N TYR A 185 7.37 4.64 -17.75
CA TYR A 185 8.71 4.08 -17.64
C TYR A 185 8.96 3.22 -18.87
N MET A 186 9.61 3.80 -19.87
CA MET A 186 10.10 3.09 -21.03
C MET A 186 11.55 2.69 -20.79
N GLU A 187 11.79 1.39 -20.66
CA GLU A 187 13.12 0.79 -20.67
C GLU A 187 13.43 0.39 -22.11
N LYS A 188 14.45 0.99 -22.73
CA LYS A 188 14.85 0.65 -24.11
C LYS A 188 15.41 -0.76 -24.22
N GLN A 189 16.10 -1.22 -23.16
CA GLN A 189 16.61 -2.58 -22.98
C GLN A 189 16.51 -2.93 -21.51
N THR A 190 15.89 -4.05 -21.20
CA THR A 190 15.68 -4.48 -19.80
C THR A 190 16.93 -5.08 -19.18
N GLY A 191 17.86 -5.57 -20.01
CA GLY A 191 19.08 -6.28 -19.56
C GLY A 191 18.80 -7.62 -18.86
N VAL A 192 17.54 -8.05 -18.77
CA VAL A 192 17.09 -9.32 -18.16
C VAL A 192 16.64 -10.26 -19.27
N THR A 193 17.07 -11.51 -19.21
CA THR A 193 16.74 -12.56 -20.20
C THR A 193 16.14 -13.79 -19.51
N PHE A 194 15.71 -14.78 -20.26
CA PHE A 194 15.23 -16.05 -19.70
C PHE A 194 16.28 -16.81 -18.88
N LYS A 195 17.57 -16.50 -19.03
CA LYS A 195 18.66 -17.05 -18.22
C LYS A 195 18.62 -16.54 -16.77
N ASP A 196 17.97 -15.41 -16.53
CA ASP A 196 17.83 -14.81 -15.21
C ASP A 196 16.53 -15.24 -14.52
N VAL A 197 15.64 -15.93 -15.24
CA VAL A 197 14.41 -16.54 -14.74
C VAL A 197 14.63 -18.03 -14.60
N ALA A 198 14.61 -18.54 -13.39
CA ALA A 198 14.77 -19.95 -13.12
C ALA A 198 13.41 -20.64 -12.87
N GLY A 199 13.29 -21.88 -13.31
CA GLY A 199 12.01 -22.59 -13.32
C GLY A 199 11.01 -21.95 -14.30
N GLN A 200 9.73 -22.20 -14.15
CA GLN A 200 8.65 -21.65 -14.99
C GLN A 200 8.78 -22.05 -16.47
N ASP A 201 9.20 -23.28 -16.73
CA ASP A 201 9.57 -23.70 -18.08
C ASP A 201 8.36 -23.71 -19.02
N GLU A 202 7.17 -24.10 -18.55
CA GLU A 202 5.91 -24.06 -19.28
C GLU A 202 5.48 -22.61 -19.60
N ALA A 203 5.70 -21.70 -18.65
CA ALA A 203 5.41 -20.28 -18.88
C ALA A 203 6.38 -19.65 -19.87
N LYS A 204 7.68 -20.04 -19.84
CA LYS A 204 8.68 -19.61 -20.82
C LYS A 204 8.35 -20.11 -22.22
N GLU A 205 8.03 -21.40 -22.38
CA GLU A 205 7.65 -22.00 -23.67
C GLU A 205 6.48 -21.23 -24.29
N SER A 206 5.42 -20.95 -23.48
CA SER A 206 4.27 -20.16 -23.93
C SER A 206 4.64 -18.73 -24.34
N LEU A 207 5.68 -18.15 -23.72
CA LEU A 207 6.14 -16.79 -24.01
C LEU A 207 7.14 -16.76 -25.17
N GLU A 208 7.88 -17.83 -25.43
CA GLU A 208 8.77 -17.98 -26.60
C GLU A 208 7.98 -17.90 -27.92
N GLU A 209 6.74 -18.44 -27.97
CA GLU A 209 5.86 -18.25 -29.11
C GLU A 209 5.52 -16.77 -29.35
N ILE A 210 5.36 -16.00 -28.28
CA ILE A 210 5.09 -14.55 -28.36
C ILE A 210 6.34 -13.82 -28.89
N ILE A 211 7.54 -14.24 -28.48
CA ILE A 211 8.81 -13.68 -28.94
C ILE A 211 9.04 -14.01 -30.43
N ASP A 212 8.87 -15.29 -30.82
CA ASP A 212 8.99 -15.69 -32.25
C ASP A 212 8.00 -14.90 -33.12
N PHE A 213 6.79 -14.66 -32.61
CA PHE A 213 5.81 -13.84 -33.28
C PHE A 213 6.28 -12.39 -33.47
N LEU A 214 6.86 -11.75 -32.44
CA LEU A 214 7.40 -10.37 -32.55
C LEU A 214 8.48 -10.27 -33.62
N HIS A 215 9.30 -11.32 -33.78
CA HIS A 215 10.37 -11.35 -34.75
C HIS A 215 9.90 -11.76 -36.17
N ASN A 216 8.96 -12.71 -36.26
CA ASN A 216 8.57 -13.37 -37.48
C ASN A 216 7.05 -13.37 -37.73
N PRO A 217 6.35 -12.21 -37.73
CA PRO A 217 4.89 -12.16 -37.82
C PRO A 217 4.37 -12.78 -39.14
N GLY A 218 5.15 -12.71 -40.22
CA GLY A 218 4.78 -13.25 -41.53
C GLY A 218 4.61 -14.77 -41.55
N LYS A 219 5.35 -15.52 -40.72
CA LYS A 219 5.25 -16.98 -40.59
C LYS A 219 3.86 -17.42 -40.11
N TYR A 220 3.28 -16.66 -39.20
CA TYR A 220 1.98 -16.96 -38.60
C TYR A 220 0.83 -16.52 -39.51
N THR A 221 0.95 -15.33 -40.11
CA THR A 221 -0.08 -14.81 -41.03
C THR A 221 -0.19 -15.62 -42.33
N ALA A 222 0.91 -16.22 -42.81
CA ALA A 222 0.93 -17.06 -44.01
C ALA A 222 0.07 -18.33 -43.86
N ILE A 223 -0.11 -18.84 -42.64
CA ILE A 223 -0.92 -20.02 -42.32
C ILE A 223 -2.36 -19.61 -41.93
N GLY A 224 -2.65 -18.30 -41.81
CA GLY A 224 -3.93 -17.77 -41.35
C GLY A 224 -4.11 -17.78 -39.83
N ALA A 225 -3.02 -17.95 -39.05
CA ALA A 225 -3.07 -17.88 -37.60
C ALA A 225 -3.40 -16.45 -37.14
N LYS A 226 -4.32 -16.32 -36.18
CA LYS A 226 -4.62 -15.04 -35.55
C LYS A 226 -3.59 -14.76 -34.47
N LEU A 227 -3.05 -13.57 -34.51
CA LEU A 227 -1.99 -13.12 -33.61
C LEU A 227 -2.58 -12.74 -32.25
N PRO A 228 -2.01 -13.21 -31.14
CA PRO A 228 -2.46 -12.79 -29.82
C PRO A 228 -2.16 -11.29 -29.62
N LYS A 229 -3.15 -10.53 -29.16
CA LYS A 229 -2.94 -9.13 -28.82
C LYS A 229 -2.32 -8.95 -27.44
N GLY A 230 -2.58 -9.90 -26.55
CA GLY A 230 -2.05 -9.85 -25.20
C GLY A 230 -2.02 -11.21 -24.51
N ALA A 231 -1.22 -11.29 -23.46
CA ALA A 231 -1.18 -12.41 -22.54
C ALA A 231 -1.33 -11.94 -21.09
N LEU A 232 -2.02 -12.73 -20.28
CA LEU A 232 -2.24 -12.50 -18.88
C LEU A 232 -1.39 -13.45 -18.04
N LEU A 233 -0.42 -12.93 -17.30
CA LEU A 233 0.39 -13.65 -16.35
C LEU A 233 -0.39 -13.78 -15.02
N VAL A 234 -0.67 -15.00 -14.62
CA VAL A 234 -1.49 -15.27 -13.44
C VAL A 234 -0.71 -16.15 -12.47
N GLY A 235 -0.74 -15.85 -11.18
CA GLY A 235 -0.06 -16.66 -10.17
C GLY A 235 0.03 -15.95 -8.82
N SER A 236 0.54 -16.67 -7.83
CA SER A 236 0.74 -16.14 -6.47
C SER A 236 1.69 -14.92 -6.45
N PRO A 237 1.58 -14.03 -5.44
CA PRO A 237 2.55 -12.95 -5.26
C PRO A 237 3.97 -13.52 -5.11
N GLY A 238 4.98 -12.82 -5.64
CA GLY A 238 6.38 -13.22 -5.51
C GLY A 238 6.86 -14.34 -6.43
N THR A 239 6.02 -14.90 -7.33
CA THR A 239 6.42 -15.95 -8.28
C THR A 239 7.26 -15.44 -9.46
N GLY A 240 7.45 -14.12 -9.60
CA GLY A 240 8.33 -13.53 -10.61
C GLY A 240 7.62 -13.06 -11.89
N LYS A 241 6.31 -12.83 -11.88
CA LYS A 241 5.53 -12.34 -13.05
C LYS A 241 6.14 -11.11 -13.72
N THR A 242 6.48 -10.10 -12.93
CA THR A 242 7.11 -8.85 -13.42
C THR A 242 8.52 -9.12 -14.00
N LEU A 243 9.29 -10.01 -13.36
CA LEU A 243 10.62 -10.43 -13.84
C LEU A 243 10.50 -11.16 -15.16
N LEU A 244 9.54 -12.08 -15.27
CA LEU A 244 9.28 -12.84 -16.48
C LEU A 244 8.88 -11.93 -17.64
N ALA A 245 8.01 -10.94 -17.40
CA ALA A 245 7.63 -9.95 -18.43
C ALA A 245 8.84 -9.13 -18.90
N LYS A 246 9.76 -8.73 -18.00
CA LYS A 246 11.01 -8.06 -18.37
C LYS A 246 11.93 -8.97 -19.16
N ALA A 247 11.99 -10.26 -18.81
CA ALA A 247 12.81 -11.24 -19.52
C ALA A 247 12.32 -11.47 -20.96
N VAL A 248 11.00 -11.51 -21.17
CA VAL A 248 10.40 -11.56 -22.52
C VAL A 248 10.86 -10.39 -23.38
N ALA A 249 10.80 -9.18 -22.85
CA ALA A 249 11.22 -7.99 -23.59
C ALA A 249 12.72 -7.97 -23.86
N GLY A 250 13.54 -8.45 -22.92
CA GLY A 250 14.98 -8.58 -23.09
C GLY A 250 15.38 -9.66 -24.10
N GLU A 251 14.71 -10.80 -24.09
CA GLU A 251 14.92 -11.89 -25.06
C GLU A 251 14.48 -11.46 -26.46
N ALA A 252 13.34 -10.78 -26.56
CA ALA A 252 12.85 -10.19 -27.82
C ALA A 252 13.66 -8.96 -28.27
N ASN A 253 14.52 -8.39 -27.42
CA ASN A 253 15.27 -7.16 -27.66
C ASN A 253 14.38 -5.99 -28.14
N VAL A 254 13.24 -5.80 -27.51
CA VAL A 254 12.26 -4.74 -27.83
C VAL A 254 12.09 -3.80 -26.62
N PRO A 255 11.66 -2.53 -26.85
CA PRO A 255 11.32 -1.60 -25.79
C PRO A 255 10.21 -2.14 -24.86
N PHE A 256 10.38 -1.91 -23.57
CA PHE A 256 9.48 -2.35 -22.51
C PHE A 256 8.84 -1.16 -21.80
N PHE A 257 7.51 -1.08 -21.85
CA PHE A 257 6.72 -0.10 -21.12
C PHE A 257 6.14 -0.76 -19.89
N SER A 258 6.52 -0.31 -18.70
CA SER A 258 6.00 -0.86 -17.43
C SER A 258 5.16 0.17 -16.70
N ILE A 259 3.97 -0.23 -16.29
CA ILE A 259 3.03 0.58 -15.52
C ILE A 259 2.27 -0.31 -14.54
N SER A 260 1.95 0.20 -13.35
CA SER A 260 1.05 -0.47 -12.43
C SER A 260 -0.41 -0.10 -12.71
N GLY A 261 -1.34 -1.04 -12.55
CA GLY A 261 -2.78 -0.76 -12.61
C GLY A 261 -3.21 0.36 -11.66
N SER A 262 -2.54 0.50 -10.53
CA SER A 262 -2.77 1.58 -9.57
C SER A 262 -2.42 2.97 -10.12
N ASP A 263 -1.49 3.07 -11.07
CA ASP A 263 -1.10 4.34 -11.69
C ASP A 263 -2.19 4.94 -12.58
N PHE A 264 -3.16 4.13 -12.97
CA PHE A 264 -4.32 4.59 -13.74
C PHE A 264 -5.48 5.08 -12.87
N VAL A 265 -5.44 4.81 -11.56
CA VAL A 265 -6.51 5.22 -10.63
C VAL A 265 -6.22 6.61 -10.10
N GLU A 266 -7.09 7.57 -10.42
CA GLU A 266 -6.98 8.97 -10.02
C GLU A 266 -8.28 9.48 -9.40
N MET A 267 -8.21 10.59 -8.67
CA MET A 267 -9.40 11.20 -8.07
C MET A 267 -10.28 11.91 -9.09
N PHE A 268 -9.73 12.27 -10.25
CA PHE A 268 -10.47 13.01 -11.30
C PHE A 268 -10.87 12.07 -12.43
N VAL A 269 -12.16 12.04 -12.72
CA VAL A 269 -12.74 11.22 -13.78
C VAL A 269 -12.14 11.58 -15.14
N GLY A 270 -11.69 10.56 -15.88
CA GLY A 270 -11.12 10.68 -17.22
C GLY A 270 -9.60 10.84 -17.30
N VAL A 271 -8.90 11.05 -16.19
CA VAL A 271 -7.43 11.15 -16.18
C VAL A 271 -6.81 9.78 -16.45
N GLY A 272 -7.29 8.72 -15.79
CA GLY A 272 -6.84 7.35 -16.03
C GLY A 272 -7.05 6.90 -17.48
N ALA A 273 -8.22 7.18 -18.03
CA ALA A 273 -8.51 6.91 -19.45
C ALA A 273 -7.58 7.67 -20.42
N SER A 274 -7.20 8.91 -20.08
CA SER A 274 -6.21 9.66 -20.86
C SER A 274 -4.82 9.02 -20.80
N ARG A 275 -4.40 8.52 -19.61
CA ARG A 275 -3.12 7.83 -19.46
C ARG A 275 -3.06 6.54 -20.28
N VAL A 276 -4.12 5.77 -20.28
CA VAL A 276 -4.21 4.56 -21.12
C VAL A 276 -3.99 4.93 -22.58
N ARG A 277 -4.72 5.92 -23.08
CA ARG A 277 -4.60 6.38 -24.48
C ARG A 277 -3.20 6.89 -24.82
N ASP A 278 -2.58 7.66 -23.92
CA ASP A 278 -1.24 8.20 -24.12
C ASP A 278 -0.19 7.07 -24.13
N LEU A 279 -0.32 6.06 -23.24
CA LEU A 279 0.55 4.88 -23.21
C LEU A 279 0.54 4.12 -24.54
N PHE A 280 -0.66 3.77 -25.05
CA PHE A 280 -0.79 3.05 -26.34
C PHE A 280 -0.29 3.89 -27.51
N LYS A 281 -0.52 5.19 -27.49
CA LYS A 281 -0.02 6.12 -28.51
C LYS A 281 1.51 6.22 -28.53
N GLU A 282 2.16 6.24 -27.34
CA GLU A 282 3.62 6.25 -27.27
C GLU A 282 4.21 4.90 -27.68
N ALA A 283 3.60 3.78 -27.24
CA ALA A 283 4.01 2.44 -27.64
C ALA A 283 3.93 2.24 -29.17
N ALA A 284 2.86 2.72 -29.79
CA ALA A 284 2.70 2.65 -31.26
C ALA A 284 3.78 3.39 -32.06
N LYS A 285 4.45 4.41 -31.46
CA LYS A 285 5.54 5.16 -32.12
C LYS A 285 6.86 4.39 -32.14
N VAL A 286 7.06 3.47 -31.20
CA VAL A 286 8.33 2.73 -31.01
C VAL A 286 8.16 1.23 -31.24
N ALA A 287 7.07 0.82 -31.85
CA ALA A 287 6.83 -0.57 -32.20
C ALA A 287 7.96 -1.14 -33.10
N PRO A 288 8.39 -2.42 -32.92
CA PRO A 288 7.83 -3.40 -32.00
C PRO A 288 8.18 -3.16 -30.54
N CYS A 289 7.21 -3.37 -29.60
CA CYS A 289 7.41 -3.16 -28.18
C CYS A 289 6.44 -3.99 -27.33
N ILE A 290 6.73 -4.10 -26.03
CA ILE A 290 5.88 -4.75 -25.05
C ILE A 290 5.34 -3.71 -24.06
N ILE A 291 4.02 -3.70 -23.84
CA ILE A 291 3.36 -2.97 -22.76
C ILE A 291 3.09 -3.97 -21.64
N PHE A 292 3.58 -3.68 -20.43
CA PHE A 292 3.32 -4.48 -19.26
C PHE A 292 2.49 -3.70 -18.24
N ILE A 293 1.36 -4.28 -17.86
CA ILE A 293 0.45 -3.72 -16.85
C ILE A 293 0.45 -4.65 -15.65
N ASP A 294 1.13 -4.25 -14.58
CA ASP A 294 1.12 -4.99 -13.33
C ASP A 294 -0.14 -4.70 -12.52
N GLU A 295 -0.57 -5.64 -11.69
CA GLU A 295 -1.77 -5.51 -10.86
C GLU A 295 -3.01 -5.02 -11.63
N ILE A 296 -3.24 -5.62 -12.81
CA ILE A 296 -4.34 -5.22 -13.71
C ILE A 296 -5.72 -5.33 -13.05
N ASP A 297 -5.87 -6.15 -12.01
CA ASP A 297 -7.09 -6.30 -11.22
C ASP A 297 -7.48 -5.02 -10.49
N THR A 298 -6.56 -4.07 -10.30
CA THR A 298 -6.85 -2.74 -9.72
C THR A 298 -7.84 -1.94 -10.58
N ILE A 299 -7.73 -2.05 -11.92
CA ILE A 299 -8.61 -1.37 -12.88
C ILE A 299 -9.62 -2.34 -13.52
N GLY A 300 -9.27 -3.62 -13.59
CA GLY A 300 -10.02 -4.64 -14.32
C GLY A 300 -11.10 -5.36 -13.51
N LYS A 301 -11.47 -4.90 -12.32
CA LYS A 301 -12.43 -5.59 -11.44
C LYS A 301 -13.83 -5.61 -12.04
N SER A 302 -14.49 -6.78 -11.96
CA SER A 302 -15.88 -7.01 -12.37
C SER A 302 -16.89 -6.12 -11.62
N ARG A 303 -18.02 -5.82 -12.28
CA ARG A 303 -19.10 -4.92 -11.79
C ARG A 303 -19.94 -5.50 -10.66
N ASP A 304 -19.78 -6.77 -10.29
CA ASP A 304 -20.59 -7.44 -9.29
C ASP A 304 -20.22 -6.99 -7.86
N GLY A 305 -21.06 -6.17 -7.24
CA GLY A 305 -21.13 -6.06 -5.78
C GLY A 305 -20.87 -4.70 -5.12
N GLY A 306 -21.17 -3.55 -5.73
CA GLY A 306 -20.98 -2.29 -5.02
C GLY A 306 -21.95 -1.17 -5.37
N ARG A 307 -22.97 -0.98 -4.56
CA ARG A 307 -24.02 0.06 -4.65
C ARG A 307 -23.59 1.43 -4.13
N PHE A 308 -22.34 1.89 -4.27
CA PHE A 308 -21.96 3.26 -3.87
C PHE A 308 -20.90 3.88 -4.79
N GLY A 309 -21.20 4.99 -5.36
CA GLY A 309 -20.62 6.06 -6.13
C GLY A 309 -19.11 6.35 -6.11
N GLY A 310 -18.24 5.36 -6.32
CA GLY A 310 -16.79 5.57 -6.42
C GLY A 310 -16.12 4.83 -7.58
N ASN A 311 -16.89 4.20 -8.47
CA ASN A 311 -16.37 3.32 -9.51
C ASN A 311 -16.29 3.94 -10.92
N ASP A 312 -16.85 5.14 -11.13
CA ASP A 312 -17.00 5.72 -12.47
C ASP A 312 -15.64 5.94 -13.19
N GLU A 313 -14.63 6.34 -12.45
CA GLU A 313 -13.28 6.59 -12.99
C GLU A 313 -12.61 5.27 -13.41
N ARG A 314 -12.68 4.24 -12.56
CA ARG A 314 -12.12 2.92 -12.88
C ARG A 314 -12.83 2.27 -14.06
N GLU A 315 -14.16 2.38 -14.10
CA GLU A 315 -14.95 1.85 -15.21
C GLU A 315 -14.63 2.57 -16.53
N GLN A 316 -14.46 3.89 -16.51
CA GLN A 316 -14.06 4.65 -17.66
C GLN A 316 -12.64 4.27 -18.12
N THR A 317 -11.72 4.05 -17.20
CA THR A 317 -10.36 3.62 -17.48
C THR A 317 -10.34 2.21 -18.07
N LEU A 318 -11.10 1.26 -17.49
CA LEU A 318 -11.27 -0.08 -18.04
C LEU A 318 -11.85 -0.05 -19.46
N ASN A 319 -12.92 0.71 -19.68
CA ASN A 319 -13.54 0.83 -21.00
C ASN A 319 -12.56 1.42 -22.03
N GLN A 320 -11.72 2.38 -21.63
CA GLN A 320 -10.67 2.90 -22.51
C GLN A 320 -9.61 1.85 -22.81
N LEU A 321 -9.16 1.06 -21.80
CA LEU A 321 -8.22 -0.04 -22.01
C LEU A 321 -8.79 -1.07 -22.98
N LEU A 322 -10.04 -1.45 -22.82
CA LEU A 322 -10.73 -2.37 -23.73
C LEU A 322 -10.79 -1.80 -25.15
N ALA A 323 -11.10 -0.50 -25.32
CA ALA A 323 -11.13 0.18 -26.61
C ALA A 323 -9.75 0.22 -27.28
N GLU A 324 -8.69 0.49 -26.52
CA GLU A 324 -7.31 0.46 -27.05
C GLU A 324 -6.88 -0.96 -27.46
N LEU A 325 -7.19 -1.97 -26.62
CA LEU A 325 -6.93 -3.39 -26.95
C LEU A 325 -7.67 -3.84 -28.22
N ASP A 326 -8.92 -3.40 -28.41
CA ASP A 326 -9.69 -3.72 -29.62
C ASP A 326 -9.17 -2.96 -30.85
N GLY A 327 -8.75 -1.70 -30.64
CA GLY A 327 -8.40 -0.76 -31.72
C GLY A 327 -7.00 -0.89 -32.29
N PHE A 328 -6.04 -1.53 -31.59
CA PHE A 328 -4.71 -1.65 -32.16
C PHE A 328 -4.56 -2.88 -33.07
N ASP A 329 -3.72 -2.71 -34.08
CA ASP A 329 -3.39 -3.74 -35.05
C ASP A 329 -2.18 -4.57 -34.53
N PRO A 330 -2.35 -5.87 -34.24
CA PRO A 330 -1.26 -6.72 -33.73
C PRO A 330 -0.11 -6.86 -34.75
N SER A 331 -0.36 -6.66 -36.05
CA SER A 331 0.69 -6.71 -37.07
C SER A 331 1.75 -5.62 -36.92
N LYS A 332 1.46 -4.56 -36.14
CA LYS A 332 2.43 -3.49 -35.81
C LYS A 332 3.45 -3.88 -34.74
N GLY A 333 3.36 -5.08 -34.20
CA GLY A 333 4.33 -5.59 -33.22
C GLY A 333 4.19 -5.02 -31.80
N VAL A 334 3.00 -4.54 -31.41
CA VAL A 334 2.71 -4.17 -30.02
C VAL A 334 2.06 -5.36 -29.33
N ILE A 335 2.58 -5.80 -28.20
CA ILE A 335 1.99 -6.85 -27.36
C ILE A 335 1.74 -6.32 -25.95
N VAL A 336 0.59 -6.66 -25.37
CA VAL A 336 0.22 -6.27 -24.03
C VAL A 336 0.33 -7.47 -23.09
N LEU A 337 1.18 -7.37 -22.07
CA LEU A 337 1.27 -8.34 -20.99
C LEU A 337 0.57 -7.76 -19.74
N GLY A 338 -0.45 -8.43 -19.24
CA GLY A 338 -1.07 -8.11 -17.96
C GLY A 338 -0.55 -9.06 -16.87
N ALA A 339 -0.46 -8.61 -15.62
CA ALA A 339 -0.18 -9.49 -14.49
C ALA A 339 -1.22 -9.29 -13.38
N THR A 340 -1.64 -10.40 -12.77
CA THR A 340 -2.56 -10.38 -11.62
C THR A 340 -2.33 -11.56 -10.70
N ASN A 341 -2.63 -11.35 -9.43
CA ASN A 341 -2.72 -12.43 -8.42
C ASN A 341 -4.18 -12.89 -8.23
N ARG A 342 -5.15 -12.19 -8.83
CA ARG A 342 -6.58 -12.40 -8.62
C ARG A 342 -7.37 -12.45 -9.93
N PRO A 343 -7.16 -13.49 -10.75
CA PRO A 343 -7.82 -13.59 -12.05
C PRO A 343 -9.35 -13.69 -11.94
N GLU A 344 -9.85 -14.18 -10.82
CA GLU A 344 -11.29 -14.37 -10.54
C GLU A 344 -12.06 -13.04 -10.39
N VAL A 345 -11.38 -11.96 -10.03
CA VAL A 345 -12.04 -10.64 -9.88
C VAL A 345 -12.08 -9.85 -11.19
N LEU A 346 -11.35 -10.31 -12.22
CA LEU A 346 -11.27 -9.60 -13.49
C LEU A 346 -12.59 -9.63 -14.26
N ASP A 347 -12.90 -8.51 -14.92
CA ASP A 347 -14.01 -8.43 -15.85
C ASP A 347 -13.79 -9.42 -17.01
N LYS A 348 -14.80 -10.25 -17.26
CA LYS A 348 -14.80 -11.25 -18.34
C LYS A 348 -14.54 -10.63 -19.71
N ALA A 349 -14.81 -9.34 -19.88
CA ALA A 349 -14.54 -8.62 -21.10
C ALA A 349 -13.04 -8.55 -21.42
N LEU A 350 -12.15 -8.47 -20.43
CA LEU A 350 -10.70 -8.49 -20.62
C LEU A 350 -10.21 -9.84 -21.17
N LEU A 351 -10.88 -10.92 -20.79
CA LEU A 351 -10.50 -12.31 -21.12
C LEU A 351 -11.11 -12.81 -22.43
N ARG A 352 -11.82 -11.94 -23.18
CA ARG A 352 -12.38 -12.31 -24.48
C ARG A 352 -11.28 -12.39 -25.55
N PRO A 353 -11.42 -13.31 -26.55
CA PRO A 353 -10.52 -13.37 -27.69
C PRO A 353 -10.36 -11.99 -28.37
N GLY A 354 -9.15 -11.65 -28.73
CA GLY A 354 -8.78 -10.34 -29.28
C GLY A 354 -8.32 -9.31 -28.23
N ARG A 355 -8.15 -9.73 -26.97
CA ARG A 355 -7.64 -8.91 -25.85
C ARG A 355 -6.55 -9.65 -25.12
N PHE A 356 -6.79 -10.18 -23.90
CA PHE A 356 -5.88 -11.11 -23.25
C PHE A 356 -6.22 -12.53 -23.70
N ASP A 357 -5.74 -12.88 -24.88
CA ASP A 357 -6.08 -14.13 -25.56
C ASP A 357 -5.48 -15.36 -24.88
N ARG A 358 -4.33 -15.15 -24.25
CA ARG A 358 -3.60 -16.22 -23.56
C ARG A 358 -3.54 -15.96 -22.06
N ARG A 359 -3.80 -17.00 -21.30
CA ARG A 359 -3.59 -17.02 -19.86
C ARG A 359 -2.39 -17.91 -19.57
N ILE A 360 -1.34 -17.33 -19.01
CA ILE A 360 -0.08 -18.01 -18.67
C ILE A 360 0.03 -18.06 -17.16
N THR A 361 0.03 -19.28 -16.62
CA THR A 361 0.14 -19.50 -15.18
C THR A 361 1.61 -19.48 -14.78
N VAL A 362 1.93 -18.70 -13.75
CA VAL A 362 3.26 -18.58 -13.14
C VAL A 362 3.16 -19.14 -11.73
N ASP A 363 3.32 -20.45 -11.63
CA ASP A 363 3.12 -21.20 -10.40
C ASP A 363 4.28 -21.08 -9.41
N ARG A 364 4.08 -21.59 -8.19
CA ARG A 364 5.18 -21.76 -7.24
C ARG A 364 6.19 -22.76 -7.84
N PRO A 365 7.51 -22.51 -7.70
CA PRO A 365 8.53 -23.41 -8.28
C PRO A 365 8.52 -24.76 -7.59
N ASN A 366 8.58 -25.84 -8.36
CA ASN A 366 8.83 -27.19 -7.89
C ASN A 366 10.28 -27.33 -7.36
N LEU A 367 10.67 -28.49 -6.85
CA LEU A 367 12.00 -28.71 -6.28
C LEU A 367 13.13 -28.31 -7.24
N ALA A 368 13.06 -28.74 -8.50
CA ALA A 368 14.07 -28.38 -9.51
C ALA A 368 14.07 -26.88 -9.81
N GLY A 369 12.89 -26.26 -9.89
CA GLY A 369 12.75 -24.81 -10.05
C GLY A 369 13.29 -24.01 -8.87
N ARG A 370 13.10 -24.49 -7.63
CA ARG A 370 13.69 -23.85 -6.44
C ARG A 370 15.21 -23.94 -6.44
N LEU A 371 15.75 -25.11 -6.77
CA LEU A 371 17.19 -25.30 -6.91
C LEU A 371 17.77 -24.35 -7.96
N ALA A 372 17.17 -24.30 -9.15
CA ALA A 372 17.59 -23.40 -10.21
C ALA A 372 17.47 -21.93 -9.80
N THR A 373 16.42 -21.55 -9.06
CA THR A 373 16.24 -20.19 -8.53
C THR A 373 17.32 -19.83 -7.51
N LEU A 374 17.66 -20.74 -6.59
CA LEU A 374 18.76 -20.56 -5.66
C LEU A 374 20.10 -20.39 -6.39
N GLN A 375 20.35 -21.20 -7.42
CA GLN A 375 21.55 -21.07 -8.24
C GLN A 375 21.65 -19.71 -8.95
N VAL A 376 20.54 -19.19 -9.46
CA VAL A 376 20.50 -17.84 -10.06
C VAL A 376 20.82 -16.76 -9.01
N HIS A 377 20.20 -16.80 -7.85
CA HIS A 377 20.40 -15.77 -6.81
C HIS A 377 21.77 -15.88 -6.14
N THR A 378 22.42 -17.04 -6.17
CA THR A 378 23.77 -17.25 -5.60
C THR A 378 24.91 -16.96 -6.59
N ARG A 379 24.65 -16.72 -7.87
CA ARG A 379 25.69 -16.44 -8.90
C ARG A 379 26.71 -15.39 -8.50
N ASN A 380 26.27 -14.34 -7.81
CA ASN A 380 27.11 -13.21 -7.40
C ASN A 380 27.53 -13.26 -5.93
N ILE A 381 27.24 -14.37 -5.23
CA ILE A 381 27.53 -14.56 -3.82
C ILE A 381 28.63 -15.58 -3.65
N ARG A 382 29.59 -15.32 -2.78
CA ARG A 382 30.64 -16.28 -2.45
C ARG A 382 30.06 -17.34 -1.51
N LEU A 383 29.98 -18.57 -1.98
CA LEU A 383 29.57 -19.72 -1.18
C LEU A 383 30.81 -20.45 -0.66
N ALA A 384 30.71 -21.04 0.51
CA ALA A 384 31.69 -21.95 1.07
C ALA A 384 31.53 -23.37 0.46
N GLU A 385 32.51 -24.23 0.59
CA GLU A 385 32.51 -25.57 0.02
C GLU A 385 31.47 -26.51 0.64
N ASP A 386 31.04 -26.23 1.86
CA ASP A 386 30.05 -27.03 2.58
C ASP A 386 28.60 -26.78 2.12
N VAL A 387 28.37 -25.82 1.21
CA VAL A 387 27.01 -25.43 0.77
C VAL A 387 26.42 -26.44 -0.20
N ASN A 388 25.30 -27.02 0.24
CA ASN A 388 24.48 -27.91 -0.58
C ASN A 388 23.12 -27.23 -0.84
N LEU A 389 22.94 -26.70 -2.05
CA LEU A 389 21.71 -26.00 -2.46
C LEU A 389 20.52 -26.96 -2.62
N ASP A 390 20.74 -28.25 -2.90
CA ASP A 390 19.65 -29.24 -3.01
C ASP A 390 18.93 -29.38 -1.65
N LYS A 391 19.69 -29.46 -0.55
CA LYS A 391 19.11 -29.50 0.80
C LYS A 391 18.32 -28.24 1.13
N ILE A 392 18.78 -27.07 0.67
CA ILE A 392 18.04 -25.82 0.86
C ILE A 392 16.77 -25.82 -0.01
N ALA A 393 16.85 -26.29 -1.25
CA ALA A 393 15.69 -26.40 -2.13
C ALA A 393 14.62 -27.36 -1.57
N GLN A 394 15.03 -28.47 -0.93
CA GLN A 394 14.12 -29.38 -0.20
C GLN A 394 13.47 -28.67 1.00
N ALA A 395 14.29 -28.00 1.82
CA ALA A 395 13.82 -27.28 3.01
C ALA A 395 12.83 -26.15 2.68
N THR A 396 12.94 -25.55 1.49
CA THR A 396 12.11 -24.40 1.06
C THR A 396 10.87 -24.81 0.26
N ALA A 397 10.31 -25.98 0.53
CA ALA A 397 9.04 -26.41 -0.09
C ALA A 397 7.94 -25.36 0.11
N GLY A 398 7.22 -25.01 -0.96
CA GLY A 398 6.16 -24.00 -0.95
C GLY A 398 6.63 -22.53 -1.02
N CYS A 399 7.94 -22.23 -0.89
CA CYS A 399 8.48 -20.89 -1.07
C CYS A 399 8.38 -20.42 -2.52
N VAL A 400 8.14 -19.13 -2.70
CA VAL A 400 8.16 -18.47 -4.02
C VAL A 400 9.55 -17.90 -4.33
N GLY A 401 9.77 -17.48 -5.57
CA GLY A 401 11.08 -16.93 -6.00
C GLY A 401 11.55 -15.74 -5.17
N ALA A 402 10.63 -14.87 -4.72
CA ALA A 402 10.95 -13.74 -3.87
C ALA A 402 11.45 -14.17 -2.48
N ASP A 403 10.89 -15.24 -1.90
CA ASP A 403 11.32 -15.77 -0.61
C ASP A 403 12.73 -16.34 -0.71
N LEU A 404 13.02 -17.07 -1.80
CA LEU A 404 14.35 -17.65 -2.06
C LEU A 404 15.40 -16.56 -2.27
N ALA A 405 15.05 -15.48 -2.97
CA ALA A 405 15.93 -14.33 -3.14
C ALA A 405 16.23 -13.66 -1.79
N ASN A 406 15.21 -13.47 -0.96
CA ASN A 406 15.34 -12.90 0.38
C ASN A 406 16.18 -13.80 1.29
N LEU A 407 15.95 -15.12 1.24
CA LEU A 407 16.73 -16.12 1.99
C LEU A 407 18.23 -16.01 1.68
N VAL A 408 18.59 -15.98 0.39
CA VAL A 408 19.99 -15.87 -0.05
C VAL A 408 20.60 -14.54 0.40
N ASN A 409 19.86 -13.44 0.32
CA ASN A 409 20.30 -12.14 0.79
C ASN A 409 20.51 -12.11 2.31
N GLU A 410 19.57 -12.65 3.10
CA GLU A 410 19.70 -12.73 4.56
C GLU A 410 20.87 -13.62 4.99
N ALA A 411 21.12 -14.73 4.28
CA ALA A 411 22.30 -15.57 4.51
C ALA A 411 23.60 -14.80 4.28
N ALA A 412 23.68 -14.00 3.21
CA ALA A 412 24.84 -13.16 2.92
C ALA A 412 25.03 -12.07 4.01
N LEU A 413 23.94 -11.40 4.42
CA LEU A 413 23.98 -10.43 5.53
C LEU A 413 24.42 -11.07 6.85
N ARG A 414 23.96 -12.30 7.14
CA ARG A 414 24.38 -13.05 8.32
C ARG A 414 25.87 -13.37 8.28
N ALA A 415 26.41 -13.85 7.15
CA ALA A 415 27.82 -14.11 6.99
C ALA A 415 28.68 -12.87 7.27
N VAL A 416 28.26 -11.69 6.73
CA VAL A 416 28.94 -10.41 6.98
C VAL A 416 28.86 -10.00 8.46
N ARG A 417 27.69 -10.10 9.11
CA ARG A 417 27.51 -9.80 10.55
C ARG A 417 28.45 -10.67 11.42
N LYS A 418 28.74 -11.89 10.98
CA LYS A 418 29.67 -12.81 11.64
C LYS A 418 31.12 -12.67 11.20
N GLY A 419 31.45 -11.66 10.41
CA GLY A 419 32.83 -11.37 9.95
C GLY A 419 33.38 -12.35 8.91
N ARG A 420 32.53 -13.17 8.27
CA ARG A 420 32.94 -14.15 7.26
C ARG A 420 32.88 -13.53 5.86
N LYS A 421 33.69 -14.07 4.95
CA LYS A 421 33.79 -13.64 3.56
C LYS A 421 33.00 -14.52 2.59
N ALA A 422 32.43 -15.62 3.05
CA ALA A 422 31.63 -16.57 2.30
C ALA A 422 30.43 -17.03 3.12
N VAL A 423 29.36 -17.38 2.44
CA VAL A 423 28.13 -17.92 3.02
C VAL A 423 28.31 -19.43 3.15
N ASN A 424 28.05 -19.98 4.34
CA ASN A 424 28.08 -21.42 4.61
C ASN A 424 26.64 -22.00 4.68
N GLN A 425 26.54 -23.34 4.77
CA GLN A 425 25.27 -24.04 4.87
C GLN A 425 24.41 -23.57 6.04
N ASN A 426 25.02 -23.30 7.20
CA ASN A 426 24.32 -22.85 8.40
C ASN A 426 23.76 -21.42 8.25
N ASP A 427 24.38 -20.57 7.41
CA ASP A 427 23.81 -19.26 7.15
C ASP A 427 22.52 -19.34 6.34
N LEU A 428 22.49 -20.24 5.36
CA LEU A 428 21.31 -20.46 4.52
C LEU A 428 20.16 -21.08 5.35
N LEU A 429 20.46 -22.06 6.19
CA LEU A 429 19.44 -22.65 7.08
C LEU A 429 18.91 -21.64 8.09
N ALA A 430 19.78 -20.87 8.72
CA ALA A 430 19.35 -19.83 9.67
C ALA A 430 18.63 -18.67 8.99
N ALA A 431 18.97 -18.33 7.73
CA ALA A 431 18.24 -17.36 6.95
C ALA A 431 16.82 -17.87 6.60
N PHE A 432 16.69 -19.15 6.25
CA PHE A 432 15.42 -19.81 6.04
C PHE A 432 14.52 -19.70 7.29
N GLU A 433 15.07 -20.00 8.47
CA GLU A 433 14.35 -19.82 9.73
C GLU A 433 13.94 -18.36 9.96
N THR A 434 14.83 -17.42 9.65
CA THR A 434 14.54 -15.98 9.79
C THR A 434 13.41 -15.54 8.84
N VAL A 435 13.34 -16.08 7.63
CA VAL A 435 12.29 -15.78 6.67
C VAL A 435 10.94 -16.34 7.11
N ILE A 436 10.91 -17.57 7.65
CA ILE A 436 9.67 -18.24 8.07
C ILE A 436 9.20 -17.79 9.46
N ALA A 437 10.08 -17.80 10.47
CA ALA A 437 9.73 -17.55 11.86
C ALA A 437 10.06 -16.12 12.34
N GLY A 438 10.79 -15.35 11.52
CA GLY A 438 11.35 -14.06 11.93
C GLY A 438 12.66 -14.20 12.68
N SER A 439 13.26 -13.06 13.05
CA SER A 439 14.52 -13.04 13.83
C SER A 439 14.30 -13.40 15.29
N GLU A 440 15.31 -13.99 15.93
CA GLU A 440 15.29 -14.24 17.38
C GLU A 440 15.10 -12.95 18.18
N LYS A 441 14.20 -12.94 19.15
CA LYS A 441 14.02 -11.82 20.09
C LYS A 441 15.10 -11.84 21.17
N LYS A 442 16.00 -10.88 21.13
CA LYS A 442 16.99 -10.68 22.18
C LYS A 442 16.38 -9.83 23.30
N GLY A 443 16.07 -10.42 24.43
CA GLY A 443 15.62 -9.68 25.62
C GLY A 443 14.18 -9.94 26.06
N THR A 444 13.48 -10.89 25.47
CA THR A 444 12.22 -11.38 26.03
C THR A 444 12.51 -12.20 27.29
N VAL A 445 12.05 -11.74 28.43
CA VAL A 445 12.15 -12.48 29.69
C VAL A 445 10.93 -13.37 29.79
N ILE A 446 11.12 -14.67 29.59
CA ILE A 446 10.08 -15.70 29.77
C ILE A 446 10.28 -16.30 31.16
N THR A 447 9.22 -16.48 31.94
CA THR A 447 9.27 -17.15 33.21
C THR A 447 9.65 -18.63 33.05
N GLN A 448 10.22 -19.25 34.07
CA GLN A 448 10.57 -20.69 34.03
C GLN A 448 9.33 -21.59 33.81
N GLU A 449 8.20 -21.17 34.34
CA GLU A 449 6.95 -21.87 34.19
C GLU A 449 6.43 -21.78 32.71
N GLU A 450 6.42 -20.59 32.16
CA GLU A 450 6.07 -20.40 30.73
C GLU A 450 7.04 -21.17 29.80
N LYS A 451 8.33 -21.10 30.06
CA LYS A 451 9.33 -21.84 29.30
C LYS A 451 9.08 -23.35 29.33
N ARG A 452 8.67 -23.85 30.48
CA ARG A 452 8.28 -25.27 30.65
C ARG A 452 7.03 -25.58 29.82
N ILE A 453 5.99 -24.75 29.88
CA ILE A 453 4.76 -24.96 29.12
C ILE A 453 5.05 -24.97 27.60
N ILE A 454 5.85 -24.00 27.12
CA ILE A 454 6.26 -23.91 25.70
C ILE A 454 7.04 -25.17 25.30
N ALA A 455 7.98 -25.65 26.14
CA ALA A 455 8.75 -26.83 25.81
C ALA A 455 7.86 -28.08 25.66
N TYR A 456 6.90 -28.28 26.55
CA TYR A 456 5.96 -29.40 26.42
C TYR A 456 5.01 -29.22 25.23
N HIS A 457 4.62 -28.01 24.90
CA HIS A 457 3.81 -27.69 23.73
C HIS A 457 4.56 -28.11 22.45
N GLU A 458 5.77 -27.64 22.25
CA GLU A 458 6.57 -27.91 21.04
C GLU A 458 6.95 -29.39 20.93
N VAL A 459 7.35 -30.02 22.06
CA VAL A 459 7.62 -31.45 22.07
C VAL A 459 6.36 -32.28 21.83
N GLY A 460 5.19 -31.78 22.23
CA GLY A 460 3.92 -32.40 21.93
C GLY A 460 3.71 -32.55 20.42
N HIS A 461 3.89 -31.46 19.65
CA HIS A 461 3.83 -31.50 18.19
C HIS A 461 4.82 -32.51 17.61
N ALA A 462 6.07 -32.41 18.03
CA ALA A 462 7.15 -33.23 17.52
C ALA A 462 6.97 -34.74 17.80
N LEU A 463 6.57 -35.08 19.02
CA LEU A 463 6.40 -36.48 19.43
C LEU A 463 5.20 -37.13 18.72
N VAL A 464 4.06 -36.43 18.61
CA VAL A 464 2.91 -36.94 17.87
C VAL A 464 3.24 -37.11 16.41
N ALA A 465 3.97 -36.18 15.78
CA ALA A 465 4.45 -36.33 14.40
C ALA A 465 5.35 -37.58 14.26
N ALA A 466 6.34 -37.74 15.14
CA ALA A 466 7.28 -38.88 15.07
C ALA A 466 6.64 -40.25 15.32
N LYS A 467 5.50 -40.30 16.02
CA LYS A 467 4.76 -41.56 16.31
C LYS A 467 3.70 -41.91 15.28
N GLN A 468 3.49 -41.05 14.28
CA GLN A 468 2.55 -41.30 13.18
C GLN A 468 3.26 -41.68 11.90
N LYS A 469 2.71 -42.62 11.15
CA LYS A 469 3.30 -43.11 9.89
C LYS A 469 3.24 -42.06 8.77
N ASN A 470 2.20 -41.25 8.76
CA ASN A 470 1.87 -40.32 7.66
C ASN A 470 2.20 -38.86 7.97
N ALA A 471 2.84 -38.59 9.11
CA ALA A 471 3.23 -37.23 9.46
C ALA A 471 4.58 -36.85 8.81
N GLN A 472 4.79 -35.56 8.66
CA GLN A 472 6.06 -35.02 8.15
C GLN A 472 7.15 -35.16 9.25
N PRO A 473 8.39 -35.48 8.85
CA PRO A 473 9.50 -35.60 9.81
C PRO A 473 9.83 -34.26 10.47
N VAL A 474 10.18 -34.34 11.73
CA VAL A 474 10.62 -33.18 12.51
C VAL A 474 12.08 -32.87 12.15
N SER A 475 12.36 -31.64 11.79
CA SER A 475 13.69 -31.14 11.50
C SER A 475 14.34 -30.47 12.71
N LYS A 476 13.57 -29.61 13.41
CA LYS A 476 14.06 -28.79 14.51
C LYS A 476 12.93 -28.45 15.49
N ILE A 477 13.26 -28.37 16.76
CA ILE A 477 12.36 -27.91 17.83
C ILE A 477 13.08 -26.81 18.60
N THR A 478 12.45 -25.66 18.81
CA THR A 478 13.02 -24.56 19.57
C THR A 478 12.00 -23.88 20.47
N ILE A 479 12.48 -23.43 21.64
CA ILE A 479 11.71 -22.60 22.57
C ILE A 479 12.27 -21.17 22.68
N VAL A 480 13.06 -20.77 21.68
CA VAL A 480 13.58 -19.41 21.57
C VAL A 480 12.52 -18.53 20.90
N PRO A 481 12.12 -17.39 21.51
CA PRO A 481 11.11 -16.51 20.93
C PRO A 481 11.58 -15.82 19.64
N HIS A 482 10.67 -15.70 18.66
CA HIS A 482 10.92 -15.06 17.39
C HIS A 482 10.02 -13.84 17.15
N THR A 483 10.40 -12.96 16.21
CA THR A 483 9.75 -11.66 16.01
C THR A 483 8.35 -11.76 15.40
N GLN A 484 7.99 -12.84 14.73
CA GLN A 484 6.65 -13.06 14.18
C GLN A 484 5.61 -13.53 15.23
N GLY A 485 5.99 -13.49 16.52
CA GLY A 485 5.06 -13.76 17.62
C GLY A 485 5.14 -15.16 18.19
N ALA A 486 5.87 -16.07 17.57
CA ALA A 486 6.09 -17.41 18.09
C ALA A 486 7.02 -17.35 19.33
N LEU A 487 6.60 -18.01 20.40
CA LEU A 487 7.42 -18.20 21.62
C LEU A 487 8.31 -19.43 21.51
N GLY A 488 7.97 -20.37 20.64
CA GLY A 488 8.70 -21.54 20.20
C GLY A 488 8.16 -21.95 18.84
N TYR A 489 8.77 -22.92 18.19
CA TYR A 489 8.21 -23.59 17.01
C TYR A 489 8.85 -24.96 16.79
N THR A 490 8.07 -25.84 16.17
CA THR A 490 8.51 -27.14 15.65
C THR A 490 8.53 -27.08 14.13
N LEU A 491 9.72 -27.27 13.53
CA LEU A 491 9.90 -27.21 12.09
C LEU A 491 9.78 -28.63 11.50
N HIS A 492 8.83 -28.80 10.61
CA HIS A 492 8.66 -30.01 9.81
C HIS A 492 9.19 -29.77 8.39
N LEU A 493 10.04 -30.64 7.88
CA LEU A 493 10.55 -30.57 6.52
C LEU A 493 10.19 -31.87 5.79
N PRO A 494 9.40 -31.78 4.71
CA PRO A 494 9.05 -32.96 3.93
C PRO A 494 10.31 -33.53 3.24
N GLU A 495 10.47 -34.83 3.28
CA GLU A 495 11.53 -35.51 2.53
C GLU A 495 11.26 -35.53 1.02
N GLU A 496 9.98 -35.59 0.65
CA GLU A 496 9.50 -35.58 -0.73
C GLU A 496 8.34 -34.60 -0.93
N GLU A 497 8.22 -34.01 -2.11
CA GLU A 497 7.06 -33.20 -2.46
C GLU A 497 5.85 -34.10 -2.74
N LYS A 498 4.84 -34.05 -1.89
CA LYS A 498 3.56 -34.71 -2.11
C LYS A 498 2.58 -33.74 -2.76
N PHE A 499 2.11 -34.10 -3.96
CA PHE A 499 1.06 -33.32 -4.67
C PHE A 499 -0.36 -33.71 -4.27
N LEU A 500 -0.53 -34.93 -3.73
CA LEU A 500 -1.81 -35.46 -3.29
C LEU A 500 -1.73 -35.83 -1.81
N MET A 501 -2.64 -35.32 -1.03
CA MET A 501 -2.80 -35.70 0.37
C MET A 501 -3.97 -36.68 0.51
N SER A 502 -3.74 -37.81 1.16
CA SER A 502 -4.80 -38.73 1.53
C SER A 502 -5.56 -38.22 2.75
N LYS A 503 -6.76 -38.79 3.02
CA LYS A 503 -7.54 -38.49 4.25
C LYS A 503 -6.66 -38.71 5.50
N GLU A 504 -5.86 -39.79 5.51
CA GLU A 504 -4.98 -40.11 6.65
C GLU A 504 -3.82 -39.13 6.81
N ASP A 505 -3.26 -38.58 5.73
CA ASP A 505 -2.24 -37.55 5.79
C ASP A 505 -2.78 -36.26 6.43
N ILE A 506 -4.00 -35.85 6.04
CA ILE A 506 -4.67 -34.67 6.60
C ILE A 506 -5.01 -34.87 8.08
N LEU A 507 -5.55 -36.04 8.43
CA LEU A 507 -5.86 -36.35 9.84
C LEU A 507 -4.59 -36.42 10.70
N ALA A 508 -3.48 -36.94 10.16
CA ALA A 508 -2.20 -36.96 10.86
C ALA A 508 -1.68 -35.52 11.12
N GLU A 509 -1.82 -34.62 10.16
CA GLU A 509 -1.43 -33.23 10.33
C GLU A 509 -2.33 -32.51 11.34
N ILE A 510 -3.66 -32.73 11.33
CA ILE A 510 -4.57 -32.17 12.33
C ILE A 510 -4.21 -32.69 13.74
N ARG A 511 -3.90 -33.98 13.92
CA ARG A 511 -3.46 -34.53 15.21
C ARG A 511 -2.16 -33.87 15.68
N THR A 512 -1.22 -33.65 14.77
CA THR A 512 0.05 -32.96 15.05
C THR A 512 -0.19 -31.53 15.50
N LEU A 513 -1.05 -30.77 14.80
CA LEU A 513 -1.40 -29.39 15.18
C LEU A 513 -2.08 -29.31 16.55
N LEU A 514 -2.94 -30.25 16.88
CA LEU A 514 -3.65 -30.27 18.18
C LEU A 514 -2.78 -30.80 19.33
N ALA A 515 -1.63 -31.41 19.02
CA ALA A 515 -0.78 -32.07 20.01
C ALA A 515 -0.13 -31.11 21.02
N GLY A 516 0.21 -29.88 20.61
CA GLY A 516 0.73 -28.87 21.53
C GLY A 516 -0.23 -28.60 22.68
N ARG A 517 -1.48 -28.26 22.38
CA ARG A 517 -2.55 -28.07 23.35
C ARG A 517 -2.80 -29.33 24.18
N SER A 518 -2.82 -30.51 23.53
CA SER A 518 -3.01 -31.79 24.23
C SER A 518 -1.91 -32.06 25.26
N SER A 519 -0.67 -31.67 24.96
CA SER A 519 0.48 -31.78 25.86
C SER A 519 0.35 -30.85 27.06
N GLU A 520 -0.08 -29.58 26.84
CA GLU A 520 -0.36 -28.62 27.92
C GLU A 520 -1.38 -29.20 28.92
N GLU A 521 -2.47 -29.76 28.42
CA GLU A 521 -3.55 -30.34 29.23
C GLU A 521 -3.10 -31.54 30.06
N ILE A 522 -2.31 -32.46 29.47
CA ILE A 522 -1.89 -33.70 30.13
C ILE A 522 -0.78 -33.42 31.18
N VAL A 523 0.14 -32.49 30.85
CA VAL A 523 1.36 -32.32 31.68
C VAL A 523 1.27 -31.16 32.63
N CYS A 524 0.74 -30.03 32.14
CA CYS A 524 0.71 -28.78 32.91
C CYS A 524 -0.68 -28.52 33.52
N ASN A 525 -1.67 -29.35 33.20
CA ASN A 525 -3.07 -29.20 33.62
C ASN A 525 -3.58 -27.77 33.38
N THR A 526 -3.18 -27.17 32.25
CA THR A 526 -3.52 -25.82 31.87
C THR A 526 -3.83 -25.74 30.36
N MET A 527 -4.45 -24.65 29.95
CA MET A 527 -4.73 -24.32 28.56
C MET A 527 -4.29 -22.89 28.32
N THR A 528 -3.34 -22.69 27.39
CA THR A 528 -2.82 -21.36 27.11
C THR A 528 -3.32 -20.81 25.78
N SER A 529 -3.18 -19.51 25.56
CA SER A 529 -3.48 -18.88 24.25
C SER A 529 -2.46 -19.22 23.17
N GLY A 530 -1.35 -19.90 23.50
CA GLY A 530 -0.27 -20.23 22.55
C GLY A 530 -0.73 -21.11 21.40
N ALA A 531 -1.68 -22.01 21.65
CA ALA A 531 -2.23 -22.92 20.64
C ALA A 531 -3.23 -22.28 19.65
N ALA A 532 -3.46 -20.96 19.68
CA ALA A 532 -4.50 -20.33 18.87
C ALA A 532 -4.32 -20.54 17.35
N ASN A 533 -3.09 -20.37 16.85
CA ASN A 533 -2.77 -20.55 15.43
C ASN A 533 -2.90 -22.01 15.00
N ASP A 534 -2.48 -22.95 15.83
CA ASP A 534 -2.56 -24.38 15.53
C ASP A 534 -4.03 -24.86 15.47
N ILE A 535 -4.86 -24.35 16.37
CA ILE A 535 -6.31 -24.62 16.36
C ILE A 535 -6.96 -24.01 15.11
N GLU A 536 -6.59 -22.82 14.70
CA GLU A 536 -7.09 -22.17 13.50
C GLU A 536 -6.76 -22.99 12.25
N ARG A 537 -5.49 -23.38 12.09
CA ARG A 537 -5.02 -24.23 10.99
C ARG A 537 -5.69 -25.60 10.98
N ALA A 538 -5.77 -26.26 12.14
CA ALA A 538 -6.46 -27.54 12.29
C ALA A 538 -7.94 -27.45 11.90
N THR A 539 -8.61 -26.34 12.27
CA THR A 539 -10.01 -26.09 11.92
C THR A 539 -10.17 -25.88 10.42
N GLU A 540 -9.28 -25.13 9.79
CA GLU A 540 -9.31 -24.92 8.35
C GLU A 540 -9.10 -26.23 7.58
N MET A 541 -8.14 -27.06 7.99
CA MET A 541 -7.89 -28.37 7.37
C MET A 541 -9.08 -29.29 7.53
N ALA A 542 -9.69 -29.36 8.71
CA ALA A 542 -10.87 -30.16 8.96
C ALA A 542 -12.09 -29.69 8.14
N ARG A 543 -12.27 -28.38 7.98
CA ARG A 543 -13.30 -27.80 7.09
C ARG A 543 -13.06 -28.16 5.63
N ASN A 544 -11.83 -28.06 5.15
CA ASN A 544 -11.48 -28.44 3.79
C ASN A 544 -11.74 -29.93 3.52
N LEU A 545 -11.46 -30.79 4.50
CA LEU A 545 -11.73 -32.23 4.42
C LEU A 545 -13.23 -32.50 4.24
N VAL A 546 -14.08 -31.78 4.99
CA VAL A 546 -15.54 -31.93 4.93
C VAL A 546 -16.13 -31.24 3.71
N ALA A 547 -15.78 -29.95 3.48
CA ALA A 547 -16.54 -29.12 2.56
C ALA A 547 -15.97 -29.11 1.13
N ARG A 548 -14.68 -29.47 0.94
CA ARG A 548 -14.00 -29.32 -0.34
C ARG A 548 -13.53 -30.63 -0.95
N PHE A 549 -12.97 -31.51 -0.13
CA PHE A 549 -12.33 -32.72 -0.63
C PHE A 549 -13.24 -33.92 -0.75
N GLY A 550 -14.49 -33.82 -0.22
CA GLY A 550 -15.43 -34.94 -0.24
C GLY A 550 -14.92 -36.19 0.53
N MET A 551 -14.16 -35.96 1.63
CA MET A 551 -13.55 -37.03 2.44
C MET A 551 -14.31 -37.27 3.75
N CYS A 552 -15.57 -36.86 3.81
CA CYS A 552 -16.46 -37.05 4.97
C CYS A 552 -17.59 -37.97 4.61
N ASP A 553 -17.78 -39.01 5.42
CA ASP A 553 -18.79 -40.04 5.14
C ASP A 553 -20.24 -39.51 5.16
N GLU A 554 -20.53 -38.40 5.87
CA GLU A 554 -21.87 -37.79 5.95
C GLU A 554 -22.27 -37.08 4.63
N PHE A 555 -21.32 -36.54 3.87
CA PHE A 555 -21.59 -35.77 2.64
C PHE A 555 -21.06 -36.45 1.37
N ASP A 556 -20.37 -37.59 1.52
CA ASP A 556 -19.73 -38.28 0.42
C ASP A 556 -18.93 -37.34 -0.50
N MET A 557 -19.11 -37.40 -1.81
CA MET A 557 -18.38 -36.56 -2.79
C MET A 557 -19.09 -35.24 -3.09
N MET A 558 -19.89 -34.71 -2.17
CA MET A 558 -20.54 -33.41 -2.35
C MET A 558 -19.59 -32.25 -1.99
N ALA A 559 -19.33 -31.35 -2.92
CA ALA A 559 -18.64 -30.10 -2.64
C ALA A 559 -19.64 -29.09 -2.04
N LEU A 560 -19.45 -28.71 -0.78
CA LEU A 560 -20.33 -27.80 -0.05
C LEU A 560 -19.96 -26.31 -0.26
N GLY A 561 -18.77 -26.03 -0.77
CA GLY A 561 -18.30 -24.67 -0.98
C GLY A 561 -17.37 -24.53 -2.17
N THR A 562 -17.23 -23.29 -2.64
CA THR A 562 -16.33 -22.92 -3.74
C THR A 562 -15.21 -22.01 -3.24
N VAL A 563 -14.01 -22.23 -3.74
CA VAL A 563 -12.84 -21.37 -3.43
C VAL A 563 -13.03 -20.01 -4.08
N GLN A 564 -12.93 -18.94 -3.29
CA GLN A 564 -13.11 -17.57 -3.80
C GLN A 564 -11.87 -17.04 -4.52
N SER A 565 -10.67 -17.46 -4.11
CA SER A 565 -9.42 -17.09 -4.77
C SER A 565 -8.49 -18.30 -4.88
N GLN A 566 -7.92 -18.51 -6.07
CA GLN A 566 -7.03 -19.64 -6.35
C GLN A 566 -5.58 -19.37 -5.94
N TYR A 567 -5.14 -18.10 -5.95
CA TYR A 567 -3.75 -17.70 -5.80
C TYR A 567 -3.45 -16.84 -4.55
N LEU A 568 -4.49 -16.46 -3.84
CA LEU A 568 -4.40 -15.84 -2.52
C LEU A 568 -5.02 -16.76 -1.50
N ASP A 569 -4.54 -16.75 -0.28
CA ASP A 569 -5.15 -17.44 0.85
C ASP A 569 -6.53 -16.82 1.12
N GLY A 570 -7.44 -17.05 0.20
CA GLY A 570 -8.82 -16.54 0.23
C GLY A 570 -9.76 -17.61 0.73
N GLY A 571 -10.61 -17.22 1.67
CA GLY A 571 -11.67 -18.08 2.18
C GLY A 571 -12.52 -18.66 1.05
N TYR A 572 -13.20 -19.73 1.34
CA TYR A 572 -14.21 -20.28 0.45
C TYR A 572 -15.63 -19.84 0.88
N SER A 573 -16.51 -19.76 -0.09
CA SER A 573 -17.92 -19.46 0.13
C SER A 573 -18.72 -20.74 0.11
N MET A 574 -19.54 -20.96 1.16
CA MET A 574 -20.47 -22.08 1.19
C MET A 574 -21.63 -21.84 0.23
N THR A 575 -21.96 -22.85 -0.55
CA THR A 575 -23.00 -22.81 -1.60
C THR A 575 -24.19 -23.76 -1.28
N CYS A 576 -24.31 -24.14 -0.04
CA CYS A 576 -25.35 -25.09 0.45
C CYS A 576 -26.38 -24.40 1.34
N ALA A 577 -27.47 -25.12 1.64
CA ALA A 577 -28.52 -24.68 2.57
C ALA A 577 -27.99 -24.55 4.00
N GLN A 578 -28.61 -23.70 4.82
CA GLN A 578 -28.18 -23.45 6.21
C GLN A 578 -28.15 -24.72 7.08
N GLU A 579 -29.06 -25.66 6.84
CA GLU A 579 -29.09 -26.94 7.54
C GLU A 579 -27.87 -27.81 7.21
N THR A 580 -27.49 -27.86 5.94
CA THR A 580 -26.27 -28.53 5.47
C THR A 580 -25.01 -27.87 6.00
N TYR A 581 -25.00 -26.53 6.07
CA TYR A 581 -23.91 -25.77 6.68
C TYR A 581 -23.72 -26.14 8.16
N ALA A 582 -24.82 -26.17 8.93
CA ALA A 582 -24.78 -26.59 10.34
C ALA A 582 -24.37 -28.05 10.53
N ALA A 583 -24.73 -28.94 9.59
CA ALA A 583 -24.28 -30.35 9.61
C ALA A 583 -22.78 -30.43 9.31
N ALA A 584 -22.27 -29.68 8.34
CA ALA A 584 -20.84 -29.61 8.03
C ALA A 584 -20.00 -29.09 9.21
N ASP A 585 -20.49 -28.08 9.94
CA ASP A 585 -19.85 -27.63 11.17
C ASP A 585 -19.82 -28.72 12.25
N ARG A 586 -20.90 -29.49 12.43
CA ARG A 586 -20.93 -30.61 13.37
C ARG A 586 -19.94 -31.71 12.99
N ALA A 587 -19.86 -32.05 11.70
CA ALA A 587 -18.86 -33.00 11.19
C ALA A 587 -17.41 -32.51 11.42
N THR A 588 -17.15 -31.24 11.15
CA THR A 588 -15.84 -30.59 11.41
C THR A 588 -15.50 -30.71 12.91
N ILE A 589 -16.41 -30.36 13.81
CA ILE A 589 -16.22 -30.47 15.26
C ILE A 589 -15.93 -31.89 15.67
N ALA A 590 -16.62 -32.86 15.08
CA ALA A 590 -16.41 -34.29 15.38
C ALA A 590 -15.01 -34.76 15.01
N ILE A 591 -14.50 -34.35 13.81
CA ILE A 591 -13.15 -34.67 13.36
C ILE A 591 -12.10 -34.06 14.30
N ILE A 592 -12.24 -32.78 14.64
CA ILE A 592 -11.31 -32.09 15.56
C ILE A 592 -11.28 -32.78 16.91
N ARG A 593 -12.47 -33.13 17.45
CA ARG A 593 -12.58 -33.82 18.73
C ARG A 593 -11.91 -35.19 18.69
N GLN A 594 -12.11 -35.96 17.63
CA GLN A 594 -11.49 -37.27 17.47
C GLN A 594 -9.95 -37.11 17.38
N CYS A 595 -9.44 -36.23 16.52
CA CYS A 595 -8.02 -35.99 16.40
C CYS A 595 -7.37 -35.48 17.70
N HIS A 596 -8.09 -34.67 18.49
CA HIS A 596 -7.64 -34.23 19.82
C HIS A 596 -7.56 -35.40 20.81
N GLN A 597 -8.52 -36.32 20.81
CA GLN A 597 -8.49 -37.53 21.63
C GLN A 597 -7.34 -38.46 21.21
N ASP A 598 -7.16 -38.67 19.91
CA ASP A 598 -6.06 -39.48 19.37
C ASP A 598 -4.69 -38.90 19.76
N ALA A 599 -4.51 -37.59 19.65
CA ALA A 599 -3.26 -36.90 20.06
C ALA A 599 -3.00 -37.07 21.55
N LYS A 600 -4.01 -36.94 22.40
CA LYS A 600 -3.91 -37.22 23.85
C LYS A 600 -3.54 -38.68 24.15
N GLN A 601 -4.11 -39.61 23.44
CA GLN A 601 -3.77 -41.01 23.60
C GLN A 601 -2.32 -41.27 23.26
N ILE A 602 -1.82 -40.81 22.10
CA ILE A 602 -0.43 -40.97 21.69
C ILE A 602 0.53 -40.37 22.72
N LEU A 603 0.24 -39.17 23.24
CA LEU A 603 1.07 -38.50 24.24
C LEU A 603 1.05 -39.26 25.58
N SER A 604 -0.11 -39.77 26.01
CA SER A 604 -0.23 -40.52 27.27
C SER A 604 0.50 -41.86 27.24
N GLU A 605 0.44 -42.55 26.10
CA GLU A 605 1.17 -43.80 25.88
C GLU A 605 2.69 -43.62 25.84
N ASN A 606 3.13 -42.42 25.42
CA ASN A 606 4.55 -42.08 25.30
C ASN A 606 5.02 -41.04 26.33
N ARG A 607 4.40 -40.99 27.48
CA ARG A 607 4.65 -39.96 28.51
C ARG A 607 6.11 -39.86 28.95
N GLU A 608 6.81 -40.98 29.14
CA GLU A 608 8.21 -40.96 29.52
C GLU A 608 9.12 -40.35 28.46
N LEU A 609 8.79 -40.58 27.17
CA LEU A 609 9.54 -39.97 26.06
C LEU A 609 9.27 -38.46 26.00
N LEU A 610 8.01 -38.03 26.20
CA LEU A 610 7.63 -36.62 26.25
C LEU A 610 8.46 -35.89 27.32
N ASP A 611 8.53 -36.45 28.54
CA ASP A 611 9.25 -35.86 29.64
C ASP A 611 10.78 -35.82 29.39
N LYS A 612 11.38 -36.87 28.79
CA LYS A 612 12.82 -36.92 28.46
C LYS A 612 13.19 -35.89 27.39
N ILE A 613 12.39 -35.79 26.30
CA ILE A 613 12.66 -34.85 25.22
C ILE A 613 12.46 -33.40 25.72
N ALA A 614 11.41 -33.13 26.50
CA ALA A 614 11.15 -31.80 27.07
C ALA A 614 12.27 -31.37 28.02
N ALA A 615 12.78 -32.26 28.87
CA ALA A 615 13.92 -31.99 29.77
C ALA A 615 15.20 -31.66 28.96
N TYR A 616 15.45 -32.38 27.89
CA TYR A 616 16.58 -32.13 26.99
C TYR A 616 16.44 -30.80 26.26
N LEU A 617 15.25 -30.49 25.75
CA LEU A 617 14.92 -29.21 25.10
C LEU A 617 15.07 -28.03 26.07
N LEU A 618 14.60 -28.16 27.31
CA LEU A 618 14.76 -27.12 28.32
C LEU A 618 16.23 -26.82 28.62
N LYS A 619 17.11 -27.83 28.53
CA LYS A 619 18.56 -27.68 28.74
C LYS A 619 19.26 -27.01 27.56
N LYS A 620 18.92 -27.41 26.33
CA LYS A 620 19.58 -26.93 25.09
C LYS A 620 18.86 -25.74 24.42
N GLU A 621 17.61 -25.45 24.77
CA GLU A 621 16.68 -24.46 24.16
C GLU A 621 16.33 -24.71 22.70
N THR A 622 17.16 -25.46 21.97
CA THR A 622 16.94 -25.86 20.57
C THR A 622 17.56 -27.24 20.36
N ILE A 623 16.79 -28.15 19.78
CA ILE A 623 17.22 -29.51 19.41
C ILE A 623 16.87 -29.84 17.98
N THR A 624 17.64 -30.71 17.34
CA THR A 624 17.37 -31.22 16.00
C THR A 624 16.43 -32.42 16.04
N GLY A 625 15.74 -32.68 14.92
CA GLY A 625 14.90 -33.87 14.79
C GLY A 625 15.70 -35.17 14.95
N GLN A 626 16.97 -35.19 14.56
CA GLN A 626 17.85 -36.33 14.72
C GLN A 626 18.21 -36.59 16.20
N GLU A 627 18.45 -35.54 17.00
CA GLU A 627 18.64 -35.66 18.47
C GLU A 627 17.37 -36.17 19.11
N MET A 628 16.21 -35.67 18.71
CA MET A 628 14.91 -36.16 19.20
C MET A 628 14.72 -37.65 18.89
N MET A 629 15.01 -38.07 17.64
CA MET A 629 14.91 -39.49 17.23
C MET A 629 15.89 -40.38 18.01
N ALA A 630 17.10 -39.89 18.27
CA ALA A 630 18.05 -40.61 19.11
C ALA A 630 17.48 -40.87 20.52
N ILE A 631 16.82 -39.88 21.14
CA ILE A 631 16.15 -40.07 22.43
C ILE A 631 15.03 -41.11 22.34
N ILE A 632 14.22 -41.06 21.24
CA ILE A 632 13.12 -42.01 21.02
C ILE A 632 13.64 -43.44 20.86
N GLU A 633 14.79 -43.60 20.24
CA GLU A 633 15.45 -44.90 20.01
C GLU A 633 16.32 -45.33 21.19
N GLY A 634 16.43 -44.51 22.23
CA GLY A 634 17.26 -44.82 23.43
C GLY A 634 18.77 -44.66 23.20
N ARG A 635 19.18 -43.94 22.15
CA ARG A 635 20.58 -43.58 21.86
C ARG A 635 20.92 -42.26 22.53
N ASP A 636 22.22 -42.02 22.72
CA ASP A 636 22.69 -40.75 23.28
C ASP A 636 22.55 -39.62 22.23
N PRO A 637 21.74 -38.58 22.48
CA PRO A 637 21.55 -37.49 21.56
C PRO A 637 22.79 -36.62 21.34
N GLU A 638 23.78 -36.66 22.23
CA GLU A 638 25.02 -35.87 22.06
C GLU A 638 26.02 -36.50 21.07
N THR A 639 25.76 -37.75 20.64
CA THR A 639 26.58 -38.44 19.65
C THR A 639 26.14 -38.28 18.19
N VAL A 640 25.05 -37.56 17.96
CA VAL A 640 24.50 -37.37 16.63
C VAL A 640 25.18 -36.18 15.92
N ASP A 641 25.61 -36.39 14.67
CA ASP A 641 26.16 -35.30 13.83
C ASP A 641 25.10 -34.23 13.58
N ASN A 642 25.27 -33.07 14.18
CA ASN A 642 24.33 -31.97 14.13
C ASN A 642 24.53 -31.10 12.86
N TYR A 643 23.80 -31.37 11.82
CA TYR A 643 23.54 -30.40 10.78
C TYR A 643 22.39 -29.48 11.25
N GLY A 644 22.72 -28.33 11.79
CA GLY A 644 21.76 -27.38 12.35
C GLY A 644 22.18 -26.97 13.77
N ALA A 645 23.41 -26.48 13.87
CA ALA A 645 24.09 -26.17 15.12
C ALA A 645 23.27 -25.31 16.07
N THR A 646 23.27 -25.74 17.32
CA THR A 646 22.85 -24.96 18.47
C THR A 646 23.66 -23.65 18.56
N ARG A 647 23.13 -22.66 19.30
CA ARG A 647 23.75 -21.34 19.54
C ARG A 647 25.21 -21.43 20.07
N GLU A 648 25.55 -22.50 20.78
CA GLU A 648 26.91 -22.76 21.33
C GLU A 648 27.86 -23.30 20.24
N GLU A 649 27.42 -24.13 19.32
CA GLU A 649 28.23 -24.68 18.24
C GLU A 649 28.54 -23.64 17.17
N ASP A 650 27.61 -22.73 16.89
CA ASP A 650 27.87 -21.53 16.10
C ASP A 650 29.04 -20.70 16.65
N GLN A 651 29.27 -20.72 17.97
CA GLN A 651 30.44 -20.08 18.62
C GLN A 651 31.72 -20.93 18.55
N LYS A 652 31.63 -22.25 18.55
CA LYS A 652 32.80 -23.17 18.52
C LYS A 652 33.33 -23.41 17.12
N LEU A 653 32.48 -23.38 16.08
CA LEU A 653 32.87 -23.46 14.68
C LEU A 653 33.64 -22.21 14.18
N PHE A 654 33.77 -21.19 15.02
CA PHE A 654 34.52 -19.95 14.78
C PHE A 654 36.01 -20.02 15.08
N ARG A 655 36.65 -21.18 15.19
CA ARG A 655 38.09 -21.20 15.00
C ARG A 655 38.37 -21.02 13.54
N PRO A 656 39.09 -19.94 13.13
CA PRO A 656 39.50 -19.78 11.75
C PRO A 656 40.48 -20.92 11.46
N SER A 657 39.99 -22.00 10.86
CA SER A 657 40.86 -22.77 9.99
C SER A 657 41.30 -21.76 8.92
N THR A 658 42.56 -21.40 8.95
CA THR A 658 43.17 -20.57 7.90
C THR A 658 42.75 -21.13 6.56
N PRO A 659 41.90 -20.44 5.79
CA PRO A 659 41.63 -20.87 4.45
C PRO A 659 42.80 -20.40 3.61
N ASP A 660 43.32 -21.26 2.81
CA ASP A 660 44.03 -20.84 1.60
C ASP A 660 43.05 -20.06 0.73
N VAL A 661 43.07 -18.76 0.95
CA VAL A 661 42.30 -17.82 0.14
C VAL A 661 42.99 -17.78 -1.21
N ILE A 662 42.41 -18.44 -2.18
CA ILE A 662 42.70 -18.14 -3.60
C ILE A 662 42.27 -16.71 -3.81
N GLU A 663 43.20 -15.76 -3.74
CA GLU A 663 42.98 -14.37 -4.11
C GLU A 663 42.56 -14.35 -5.58
N ALA A 664 41.28 -14.09 -5.82
CA ALA A 664 40.86 -13.68 -7.14
C ALA A 664 41.54 -12.33 -7.44
N PRO A 665 42.15 -12.18 -8.65
CA PRO A 665 42.88 -10.97 -8.97
C PRO A 665 41.98 -9.77 -8.82
N ALA A 666 42.34 -8.88 -7.89
CA ALA A 666 41.70 -7.59 -7.73
C ALA A 666 41.82 -6.85 -9.07
N LYS A 667 40.71 -6.67 -9.76
CA LYS A 667 40.64 -5.64 -10.80
C LYS A 667 40.84 -4.31 -10.10
N HIS A 668 42.06 -3.80 -10.17
CA HIS A 668 42.38 -2.42 -9.84
C HIS A 668 41.55 -1.54 -10.77
N ILE A 669 40.48 -0.97 -10.25
CA ILE A 669 39.88 0.21 -10.85
C ILE A 669 40.81 1.35 -10.41
N ASN A 670 41.75 1.71 -11.31
CA ASN A 670 42.51 2.94 -11.19
C ASN A 670 41.52 4.10 -11.35
N ILE A 671 41.05 4.63 -10.25
CA ILE A 671 40.45 5.97 -10.23
C ILE A 671 41.62 6.93 -10.35
N VAL A 672 41.97 7.27 -11.59
CA VAL A 672 42.80 8.44 -11.88
C VAL A 672 41.94 9.65 -11.60
N SER A 673 42.14 10.25 -10.46
CA SER A 673 41.59 11.57 -10.13
C SER A 673 42.48 12.63 -10.80
N GLU A 674 42.22 12.94 -12.07
CA GLU A 674 42.69 14.23 -12.62
C GLU A 674 41.75 15.31 -12.06
N PRO A 675 42.33 16.42 -11.52
CA PRO A 675 41.54 17.53 -11.06
C PRO A 675 40.95 18.26 -12.28
N ILE A 676 39.64 18.37 -12.34
CA ILE A 676 38.93 19.19 -13.31
C ILE A 676 39.28 20.64 -13.01
N PRO A 677 39.85 21.42 -13.96
CA PRO A 677 40.13 22.84 -13.75
C PRO A 677 38.81 23.62 -13.61
N MET A 678 38.69 24.39 -12.55
CA MET A 678 37.59 25.34 -12.34
C MET A 678 37.63 26.42 -13.41
N PRO A 679 36.51 26.84 -14.01
CA PRO A 679 36.48 28.00 -14.88
C PRO A 679 36.58 29.28 -14.05
N ASP A 680 37.54 30.12 -14.41
CA ASP A 680 37.72 31.49 -13.90
C ASP A 680 36.49 32.35 -14.26
N PHE A 681 35.88 32.91 -13.24
CA PHE A 681 34.81 33.90 -13.34
C PHE A 681 35.42 35.30 -13.26
N ASP A 682 36.17 35.71 -14.27
CA ASP A 682 36.47 37.12 -14.53
C ASP A 682 37.05 37.29 -15.93
N SER A 683 36.16 37.48 -16.93
CA SER A 683 36.48 38.21 -18.15
C SER A 683 35.20 38.58 -18.90
N GLN A 684 35.01 39.87 -19.09
CA GLN A 684 33.95 40.49 -19.87
C GLN A 684 34.06 40.08 -21.34
N PRO A 685 32.97 40.04 -22.11
CA PRO A 685 32.98 39.70 -23.53
C PRO A 685 33.45 40.90 -24.36
N GLU A 686 34.54 40.72 -25.11
CA GLU A 686 34.90 41.57 -26.23
C GLU A 686 34.04 41.24 -27.47
N ASP A 687 33.50 42.29 -28.06
CA ASP A 687 32.81 42.31 -29.33
C ASP A 687 33.67 41.77 -30.48
N LYS A 688 33.14 40.86 -31.29
CA LYS A 688 33.59 40.58 -32.65
C LYS A 688 32.41 40.52 -33.63
N PRO A 689 32.64 41.03 -34.89
CA PRO A 689 31.57 41.47 -35.76
C PRO A 689 30.89 40.36 -36.55
N GLU A 690 29.64 40.68 -36.92
CA GLU A 690 28.73 39.91 -37.77
C GLU A 690 29.32 39.59 -39.15
N ASP A 691 29.37 38.34 -39.55
CA ASP A 691 29.50 37.93 -40.95
C ASP A 691 28.11 37.55 -41.51
N LYS A 692 27.79 38.17 -42.65
CA LYS A 692 26.57 38.04 -43.43
C LYS A 692 26.54 36.68 -44.16
N PRO A 693 25.37 36.02 -44.31
CA PRO A 693 25.27 34.85 -45.17
C PRO A 693 25.17 35.22 -46.64
N GLU A 694 25.97 34.52 -47.47
CA GLU A 694 25.91 34.54 -48.94
C GLU A 694 24.65 33.92 -49.50
N GLU A 695 24.02 34.63 -50.40
CA GLU A 695 22.94 34.14 -51.28
C GLU A 695 23.45 33.09 -52.26
N LYS A 696 22.70 32.01 -52.48
CA LYS A 696 22.80 31.15 -53.66
C LYS A 696 21.56 31.27 -54.51
N PRO A 697 21.72 31.24 -55.84
CA PRO A 697 20.68 31.69 -56.79
C PRO A 697 19.59 30.65 -57.05
N GLN A 698 18.43 31.21 -57.36
CA GLN A 698 17.24 30.54 -57.87
C GLN A 698 17.46 29.99 -59.27
N GLU A 699 17.10 28.73 -59.51
CA GLU A 699 16.77 28.26 -60.86
C GLU A 699 15.25 28.00 -60.91
N GLY A 700 14.67 28.54 -61.95
CA GLY A 700 13.24 28.63 -62.22
C GLY A 700 12.67 27.38 -62.90
N PRO A 701 11.36 27.42 -63.13
CA PRO A 701 10.58 26.24 -63.47
C PRO A 701 10.42 26.04 -64.98
N GLN A 702 10.14 24.80 -65.41
CA GLN A 702 9.22 24.45 -66.54
C GLN A 702 9.37 23.01 -66.98
N PRO A 703 8.42 22.42 -67.76
CA PRO A 703 6.96 22.54 -67.76
C PRO A 703 6.22 21.16 -67.74
N GLU A 704 4.91 21.26 -67.66
CA GLU A 704 3.90 20.22 -67.89
C GLU A 704 4.11 19.43 -69.19
N ASP A 705 3.78 18.14 -69.14
CA ASP A 705 3.10 17.49 -70.26
C ASP A 705 2.12 16.41 -69.79
N SER A 706 0.96 16.57 -70.32
CA SER A 706 -0.26 15.77 -70.27
C SER A 706 -0.14 14.49 -71.09
N GLN A 707 -0.82 13.41 -70.65
CA GLN A 707 -1.74 12.60 -71.48
C GLN A 707 -1.99 11.25 -70.77
N ASP A 708 -3.20 11.05 -70.35
CA ASP A 708 -4.29 10.27 -70.94
C ASP A 708 -4.18 8.72 -70.95
N LYS A 709 -5.23 8.11 -70.36
CA LYS A 709 -5.87 6.82 -70.66
C LYS A 709 -5.13 5.52 -70.36
N GLU A 710 -5.68 4.65 -69.54
CA GLU A 710 -6.94 3.87 -69.51
C GLU A 710 -7.22 3.35 -68.10
#